data_569a5265415cd5f9e76f3d5565bf1bea
#
_entry.id   569a5265415cd5f9e76f3d5565bf1bea
#
_cell.length_a   1.000
_cell.length_b   1.000
_cell.length_c   1.000
_cell.angle_alpha   90.00
_cell.angle_beta   90.00
_cell.angle_gamma   90.00
#
_symmetry.space_group_name_H-M   'P 1'
#
loop_
_entity.id
_entity.type
_entity.pdbx_description
1 polymer ?
#
loop_
_entity_poly.entity_id
_entity_poly.type
_entity_poly.pdbx_seq_one_letter_code
_entity_poly.pdbx_strand_id
1 'polypeptide(L)'
;MVATSWPGVDPAWSRSIDVTSTSAVDAPGITRRWHILDNGAQLARQGLTPIGTLLCVHGNPTWSYLWRTLLSAGSNPAHPWRVVAVDQLDMGFSERTGTFRRLQDRINDLGDLSDALDLQGPVTTVGHDWGGVISLGWALAHQEQLAGVVLTNTAVHQPSGSPIPPALRLALHPAVHRWGTTTSDAFLRVTHSLAHPPLAADIRKAYMAPYRGVQRRAGVGNFVADIPVDATHPSFPALQSIAEGLRGLKVPALMMWGPRDPIFSDRYLKDLIDRLAHADVHRFEGAGHLVAEDRDIASPLFQWLAGNAPTPSSQQALSSHSSLPDPGQQSAEGNGPPRFRPFWDSVDVLATGTASAETAVAEMGPDGTVSRSLTWHQLHRNILDLEAGLRDMGVGKGSRVSLMVPPGVDLTVTLYACLRLGAVVVVADAGLGTKGLSRAVKGATADFIVGIDKALLAASLLGWPGRRISVRDLPAVRRRTFGVETSLDALMRRGAARPAAQSPESSDPDAPAAVLFTSGSTGPAKGVLYTHRQLTAMRDTVAGTFGIKEGSRLVAGFAPFALLGPALGAVSVIPDMDVTAPRTLTARALADAVTAIDATVVFAAPAALHNVVATGDALDETGRAALGRVSLLLSAGAPVPEPLLVDVQKILPGASLHTPYGMTEALPVTDISLEEIQAAEAEAAAETVRGAGNGVCVGTPVQGARLAIIPLEADGTASGPVPVTSPGVTGEILVSAPHVKEAYDRLWLTQQVSVNPAGWHRTGDVGHFDAVGRLWVEGRLAHVVTAPGAVVTPVGAEQAIERLDSIRLAAIVGVGPAGTQAVAAVVETVPPVRKAGPATPQLAGHVRRAAHDAGVQVSAVLAVPAQPTDIRHNAKIDRARLARWASRVLAGGRPGTP
;
A
#
# COMPACT_ATOMS: atom_id res chain seq x y z
N MET A 1 -1.26 37.87 -29.51
CA MET A 1 0.06 37.30 -29.84
C MET A 1 0.49 36.38 -28.71
N VAL A 2 0.30 35.08 -28.86
CA VAL A 2 0.85 34.07 -27.97
C VAL A 2 1.93 33.34 -28.77
N ALA A 3 3.00 34.00 -29.04
CA ALA A 3 4.14 33.44 -29.79
C ALA A 3 5.32 33.20 -28.88
N THR A 4 5.06 32.71 -27.68
CA THR A 4 6.13 32.27 -26.78
C THR A 4 6.04 30.74 -26.61
N SER A 5 7.06 30.06 -27.07
CA SER A 5 7.22 28.64 -26.82
C SER A 5 7.44 28.40 -25.32
N TRP A 6 6.53 27.73 -24.65
CA TRP A 6 6.66 27.31 -23.25
C TRP A 6 7.26 25.92 -23.17
N PRO A 7 8.07 25.60 -22.16
CA PRO A 7 8.65 24.26 -22.01
C PRO A 7 7.56 23.17 -22.04
N GLY A 8 7.71 22.20 -22.94
CA GLY A 8 6.79 21.07 -23.07
C GLY A 8 5.46 21.37 -23.78
N VAL A 9 5.31 22.55 -24.41
CA VAL A 9 4.13 22.92 -25.20
C VAL A 9 4.54 23.12 -26.67
N ASP A 10 3.93 22.35 -27.57
CA ASP A 10 4.01 22.66 -29.01
C ASP A 10 3.19 23.94 -29.30
N PRO A 11 3.80 24.97 -29.89
CA PRO A 11 3.08 26.19 -30.23
C PRO A 11 1.83 25.97 -31.11
N ALA A 12 1.81 24.88 -31.90
CA ALA A 12 0.68 24.52 -32.75
C ALA A 12 -0.58 24.10 -31.98
N TRP A 13 -0.46 23.74 -30.70
CA TRP A 13 -1.61 23.43 -29.86
C TRP A 13 -2.37 24.66 -29.37
N SER A 14 -1.69 25.83 -29.32
CA SER A 14 -2.26 27.06 -28.78
C SER A 14 -3.18 27.72 -29.80
N ARG A 15 -4.44 27.92 -29.46
CA ARG A 15 -5.41 28.63 -30.26
C ARG A 15 -6.42 29.39 -29.41
N SER A 16 -7.04 30.40 -30.02
CA SER A 16 -8.18 31.11 -29.44
C SER A 16 -9.44 30.78 -30.20
N ILE A 17 -10.56 30.73 -29.47
CA ILE A 17 -11.90 30.55 -30.02
C ILE A 17 -12.85 31.55 -29.40
N ASP A 18 -13.70 32.13 -30.24
CA ASP A 18 -14.74 33.06 -29.82
C ASP A 18 -16.05 32.26 -29.62
N VAL A 19 -16.62 32.33 -28.39
CA VAL A 19 -17.77 31.52 -27.95
C VAL A 19 -18.89 32.43 -27.49
N THR A 20 -20.10 32.26 -28.01
CA THR A 20 -21.31 32.98 -27.54
C THR A 20 -21.66 32.51 -26.14
N SER A 21 -21.68 33.41 -25.17
CA SER A 21 -22.02 33.09 -23.77
C SER A 21 -23.51 32.93 -23.57
N THR A 22 -23.95 31.91 -22.86
CA THR A 22 -25.30 31.72 -22.33
C THR A 22 -25.40 32.07 -20.85
N SER A 23 -24.26 32.43 -20.21
CA SER A 23 -24.21 32.76 -18.79
C SER A 23 -25.06 33.96 -18.42
N ALA A 24 -25.85 33.85 -17.34
CA ALA A 24 -26.75 34.88 -16.87
C ALA A 24 -26.04 36.18 -16.42
N VAL A 25 -24.71 36.14 -16.17
CA VAL A 25 -23.90 37.29 -15.80
C VAL A 25 -23.43 38.11 -17.01
N ASP A 26 -23.66 37.58 -18.21
CA ASP A 26 -23.33 38.28 -19.47
C ASP A 26 -24.60 38.83 -20.16
N ALA A 27 -24.47 39.88 -20.92
CA ALA A 27 -25.57 40.37 -21.77
C ALA A 27 -25.87 39.37 -22.89
N PRO A 28 -27.13 39.15 -23.29
CA PRO A 28 -27.49 38.24 -24.35
C PRO A 28 -26.70 38.50 -25.65
N GLY A 29 -26.15 37.41 -26.23
CA GLY A 29 -25.39 37.46 -27.48
C GLY A 29 -23.93 37.91 -27.34
N ILE A 30 -23.44 38.12 -26.13
CA ILE A 30 -22.01 38.43 -25.89
C ILE A 30 -21.14 37.25 -26.33
N THR A 31 -20.09 37.55 -27.08
CA THR A 31 -19.05 36.59 -27.44
C THR A 31 -17.85 36.76 -26.51
N ARG A 32 -17.37 35.62 -25.95
CA ARG A 32 -16.19 35.56 -25.08
C ARG A 32 -15.04 34.86 -25.76
N ARG A 33 -13.85 35.43 -25.65
CA ARG A 33 -12.65 34.82 -26.23
C ARG A 33 -11.96 33.89 -25.26
N TRP A 34 -11.92 32.63 -25.64
CA TRP A 34 -11.20 31.58 -24.92
C TRP A 34 -9.83 31.34 -25.54
N HIS A 35 -8.88 31.02 -24.70
CA HIS A 35 -7.61 30.40 -25.09
C HIS A 35 -7.63 28.93 -24.66
N ILE A 36 -7.18 28.04 -25.53
CA ILE A 36 -7.07 26.59 -25.26
C ILE A 36 -5.77 26.03 -25.84
N LEU A 37 -5.29 24.95 -25.26
CA LEU A 37 -4.31 24.06 -25.90
C LEU A 37 -5.05 22.83 -26.41
N ASP A 38 -4.97 22.54 -27.70
CA ASP A 38 -5.72 21.48 -28.37
C ASP A 38 -4.83 20.81 -29.44
N ASN A 39 -4.56 19.50 -29.30
CA ASN A 39 -3.76 18.75 -30.24
C ASN A 39 -4.57 18.22 -31.45
N GLY A 40 -5.88 18.45 -31.52
CA GLY A 40 -6.76 17.93 -32.57
C GLY A 40 -6.29 18.29 -33.99
N ALA A 41 -5.85 19.54 -34.23
CA ALA A 41 -5.31 19.93 -35.53
C ALA A 41 -4.00 19.22 -35.88
N GLN A 42 -3.19 18.84 -34.90
CA GLN A 42 -1.98 18.03 -35.13
C GLN A 42 -2.36 16.61 -35.54
N LEU A 43 -3.28 15.96 -34.81
CA LEU A 43 -3.77 14.63 -35.13
C LEU A 43 -4.37 14.57 -36.54
N ALA A 44 -5.20 15.57 -36.89
CA ALA A 44 -5.80 15.65 -38.22
C ALA A 44 -4.75 15.79 -39.34
N ARG A 45 -3.70 16.59 -39.12
CA ARG A 45 -2.58 16.70 -40.11
C ARG A 45 -1.82 15.38 -40.27
N GLN A 46 -1.78 14.55 -39.20
CA GLN A 46 -1.15 13.23 -39.22
C GLN A 46 -2.07 12.12 -39.77
N GLY A 47 -3.33 12.46 -40.14
CA GLY A 47 -4.32 11.48 -40.58
C GLY A 47 -4.79 10.54 -39.49
N LEU A 48 -4.67 10.93 -38.19
CA LEU A 48 -5.03 10.11 -37.07
C LEU A 48 -6.45 10.44 -36.59
N THR A 49 -7.27 9.42 -36.39
CA THR A 49 -8.59 9.54 -35.75
C THR A 49 -8.43 9.34 -34.25
N PRO A 50 -8.79 10.30 -33.39
CA PRO A 50 -8.72 10.12 -31.94
C PRO A 50 -9.66 9.01 -31.45
N ILE A 51 -9.22 8.23 -30.47
CA ILE A 51 -10.03 7.23 -29.76
C ILE A 51 -11.15 7.90 -28.94
N GLY A 52 -10.88 9.09 -28.41
CA GLY A 52 -11.81 9.91 -27.64
C GLY A 52 -11.21 11.27 -27.33
N THR A 53 -11.93 12.06 -26.55
CA THR A 53 -11.52 13.42 -26.14
C THR A 53 -11.29 13.50 -24.63
N LEU A 54 -10.15 14.08 -24.21
CA LEU A 54 -9.91 14.50 -22.83
C LEU A 54 -10.23 15.99 -22.71
N LEU A 55 -11.25 16.35 -21.93
CA LEU A 55 -11.58 17.74 -21.60
C LEU A 55 -10.91 18.08 -20.25
N CYS A 56 -9.79 18.81 -20.33
CA CYS A 56 -8.91 19.08 -19.20
C CYS A 56 -9.15 20.48 -18.61
N VAL A 57 -9.58 20.57 -17.36
CA VAL A 57 -9.95 21.81 -16.66
C VAL A 57 -9.01 22.05 -15.49
N HIS A 58 -8.29 23.17 -15.53
CA HIS A 58 -7.34 23.57 -14.49
C HIS A 58 -8.02 24.24 -13.29
N GLY A 59 -7.30 24.36 -12.17
CA GLY A 59 -7.74 25.11 -11.00
C GLY A 59 -7.07 26.47 -10.82
N ASN A 60 -7.22 27.03 -9.64
CA ASN A 60 -6.71 28.36 -9.28
C ASN A 60 -5.37 28.25 -8.50
N PRO A 61 -4.25 28.86 -8.91
CA PRO A 61 -4.09 29.85 -9.99
C PRO A 61 -3.33 29.30 -11.22
N THR A 62 -3.61 28.06 -11.63
CA THR A 62 -2.97 27.44 -12.80
C THR A 62 -3.65 27.89 -14.11
N TRP A 63 -3.28 27.29 -15.24
CA TRP A 63 -3.86 27.47 -16.57
C TRP A 63 -3.64 26.20 -17.41
N SER A 64 -4.09 26.14 -18.64
CA SER A 64 -4.03 24.94 -19.51
C SER A 64 -2.64 24.28 -19.60
N TYR A 65 -1.59 25.01 -19.30
CA TYR A 65 -0.20 24.54 -19.21
C TYR A 65 0.00 23.37 -18.26
N LEU A 66 -0.85 23.24 -17.22
CA LEU A 66 -0.85 22.12 -16.29
C LEU A 66 -0.94 20.76 -17.00
N TRP A 67 -1.63 20.73 -18.14
CA TRP A 67 -1.98 19.51 -18.87
C TRP A 67 -1.05 19.22 -20.06
N ARG A 68 0.08 19.94 -20.22
CA ARG A 68 0.99 19.77 -21.36
C ARG A 68 1.53 18.36 -21.54
N THR A 69 1.73 17.61 -20.44
CA THR A 69 2.17 16.20 -20.48
C THR A 69 1.09 15.29 -21.06
N LEU A 70 -0.19 15.57 -20.77
CA LEU A 70 -1.32 14.85 -21.37
C LEU A 70 -1.45 15.15 -22.86
N LEU A 71 -1.27 16.44 -23.27
CA LEU A 71 -1.26 16.82 -24.68
C LEU A 71 -0.17 16.06 -25.44
N SER A 72 1.03 15.98 -24.86
CA SER A 72 2.15 15.25 -25.46
C SER A 72 1.85 13.77 -25.59
N ALA A 73 1.36 13.13 -24.54
CA ALA A 73 1.03 11.71 -24.53
C ALA A 73 -0.15 11.37 -25.45
N GLY A 74 -1.20 12.21 -25.48
CA GLY A 74 -2.35 12.05 -26.37
C GLY A 74 -2.02 12.24 -27.85
N SER A 75 -0.88 12.87 -28.17
CA SER A 75 -0.38 13.03 -29.54
C SER A 75 0.39 11.78 -30.04
N ASN A 76 0.47 10.71 -29.26
CA ASN A 76 1.13 9.46 -29.66
C ASN A 76 0.34 8.76 -30.77
N PRO A 77 0.94 8.49 -31.95
CA PRO A 77 0.24 7.84 -33.06
C PRO A 77 -0.27 6.43 -32.75
N ALA A 78 0.35 5.70 -31.81
CA ALA A 78 -0.07 4.36 -31.44
C ALA A 78 -1.42 4.35 -30.68
N HIS A 79 -1.70 5.42 -29.93
CA HIS A 79 -2.93 5.57 -29.13
C HIS A 79 -3.37 7.05 -29.12
N PRO A 80 -3.89 7.57 -30.26
CA PRO A 80 -4.19 8.98 -30.40
C PRO A 80 -5.45 9.36 -29.59
N TRP A 81 -5.31 10.40 -28.76
CA TRP A 81 -6.40 11.01 -28.02
C TRP A 81 -6.41 12.52 -28.30
N ARG A 82 -7.59 13.07 -28.58
CA ARG A 82 -7.72 14.52 -28.59
C ARG A 82 -7.68 15.04 -27.14
N VAL A 83 -6.79 15.96 -26.86
CA VAL A 83 -6.67 16.60 -25.55
C VAL A 83 -6.97 18.09 -25.71
N VAL A 84 -8.04 18.54 -25.08
CA VAL A 84 -8.48 19.93 -25.04
C VAL A 84 -8.26 20.46 -23.62
N ALA A 85 -7.21 21.24 -23.41
CA ALA A 85 -6.91 21.87 -22.14
C ALA A 85 -7.34 23.35 -22.20
N VAL A 86 -8.30 23.72 -21.36
CA VAL A 86 -8.94 25.04 -21.40
C VAL A 86 -8.27 26.01 -20.44
N ASP A 87 -8.14 27.29 -20.83
CA ASP A 87 -7.97 28.38 -19.90
C ASP A 87 -9.36 28.92 -19.55
N GLN A 88 -9.78 28.77 -18.32
CA GLN A 88 -11.09 29.26 -17.88
C GLN A 88 -11.19 30.79 -18.07
N LEU A 89 -12.39 31.35 -18.29
CA LEU A 89 -12.59 32.79 -18.39
C LEU A 89 -12.03 33.49 -17.13
N ASP A 90 -11.43 34.65 -17.33
CA ASP A 90 -10.65 35.42 -16.33
C ASP A 90 -9.31 34.78 -15.91
N MET A 91 -8.96 33.61 -16.42
CA MET A 91 -7.71 32.89 -16.11
C MET A 91 -6.84 32.69 -17.36
N GLY A 92 -5.59 32.26 -17.17
CA GLY A 92 -4.68 31.91 -18.26
C GLY A 92 -4.55 33.05 -19.29
N PHE A 93 -4.65 32.72 -20.55
CA PHE A 93 -4.66 33.67 -21.68
C PHE A 93 -6.07 34.01 -22.20
N SER A 94 -7.12 33.41 -21.63
CA SER A 94 -8.50 33.74 -21.94
C SER A 94 -8.85 35.16 -21.57
N GLU A 95 -9.97 35.66 -22.08
CA GLU A 95 -10.51 36.99 -21.86
C GLU A 95 -10.65 37.30 -20.37
N ARG A 96 -10.41 38.52 -19.97
CA ARG A 96 -10.74 39.08 -18.66
C ARG A 96 -12.10 39.78 -18.80
N THR A 97 -13.15 39.09 -18.37
CA THR A 97 -14.55 39.49 -18.60
C THR A 97 -14.95 40.74 -17.81
N GLY A 98 -14.27 40.99 -16.70
CA GLY A 98 -14.64 42.05 -15.76
C GLY A 98 -15.87 41.76 -14.91
N THR A 99 -16.49 40.59 -15.08
CA THR A 99 -17.67 40.14 -14.31
C THR A 99 -17.25 39.14 -13.23
N PHE A 100 -18.00 39.10 -12.12
CA PHE A 100 -17.79 38.09 -11.08
C PHE A 100 -18.60 36.82 -11.43
N ARG A 101 -17.89 35.77 -11.82
CA ARG A 101 -18.48 34.47 -12.16
C ARG A 101 -18.47 33.53 -10.96
N ARG A 102 -19.63 32.94 -10.65
CA ARG A 102 -19.80 31.95 -9.62
C ARG A 102 -19.61 30.52 -10.19
N LEU A 103 -19.57 29.52 -9.31
CA LEU A 103 -19.42 28.11 -9.71
C LEU A 103 -20.40 27.70 -10.84
N GLN A 104 -21.68 28.03 -10.73
CA GLN A 104 -22.65 27.68 -11.77
C GLN A 104 -22.38 28.37 -13.10
N ASP A 105 -21.99 29.65 -13.06
CA ASP A 105 -21.63 30.41 -14.29
C ASP A 105 -20.44 29.74 -14.99
N ARG A 106 -19.43 29.30 -14.24
CA ARG A 106 -18.24 28.64 -14.79
C ARG A 106 -18.54 27.26 -15.38
N ILE A 107 -19.52 26.54 -14.84
CA ILE A 107 -20.01 25.27 -15.41
C ILE A 107 -20.70 25.55 -16.74
N ASN A 108 -21.59 26.57 -16.79
CA ASN A 108 -22.26 26.98 -18.01
C ASN A 108 -21.27 27.48 -19.08
N ASP A 109 -20.29 28.30 -18.69
CA ASP A 109 -19.21 28.80 -19.57
C ASP A 109 -18.44 27.61 -20.20
N LEU A 110 -18.14 26.54 -19.41
CA LEU A 110 -17.49 25.33 -19.95
C LEU A 110 -18.40 24.56 -20.91
N GLY A 111 -19.71 24.53 -20.64
CA GLY A 111 -20.74 23.99 -21.55
C GLY A 111 -20.73 24.71 -22.89
N ASP A 112 -20.85 26.07 -22.87
CA ASP A 112 -20.80 26.90 -24.07
C ASP A 112 -19.53 26.65 -24.91
N LEU A 113 -18.38 26.51 -24.24
CA LEU A 113 -17.11 26.21 -24.90
C LEU A 113 -17.13 24.79 -25.54
N SER A 114 -17.60 23.77 -24.81
CA SER A 114 -17.66 22.39 -25.32
C SER A 114 -18.57 22.27 -26.55
N ASP A 115 -19.70 22.97 -26.53
CA ASP A 115 -20.65 23.04 -27.66
C ASP A 115 -20.01 23.72 -28.87
N ALA A 116 -19.34 24.86 -28.65
CA ALA A 116 -18.64 25.59 -29.73
C ALA A 116 -17.44 24.80 -30.30
N LEU A 117 -16.86 23.89 -29.55
CA LEU A 117 -15.79 22.99 -30.00
C LEU A 117 -16.32 21.77 -30.76
N ASP A 118 -17.63 21.54 -30.76
CA ASP A 118 -18.30 20.39 -31.37
C ASP A 118 -17.56 19.09 -31.05
N LEU A 119 -17.43 18.78 -29.73
CA LEU A 119 -16.68 17.62 -29.26
C LEU A 119 -17.34 16.34 -29.75
N GLN A 120 -16.68 15.67 -30.68
CA GLN A 120 -17.16 14.39 -31.25
C GLN A 120 -16.68 13.20 -30.44
N GLY A 121 -17.54 12.17 -30.33
CA GLY A 121 -17.24 10.91 -29.66
C GLY A 121 -17.27 10.98 -28.13
N PRO A 122 -16.71 9.99 -27.47
CA PRO A 122 -16.73 9.89 -26.01
C PRO A 122 -15.78 10.92 -25.38
N VAL A 123 -16.29 11.64 -24.36
CA VAL A 123 -15.53 12.66 -23.61
C VAL A 123 -15.21 12.14 -22.20
N THR A 124 -13.93 12.18 -21.84
CA THR A 124 -13.48 11.98 -20.46
C THR A 124 -13.02 13.31 -19.88
N THR A 125 -13.60 13.72 -18.74
CA THR A 125 -13.16 14.95 -18.07
C THR A 125 -11.93 14.71 -17.20
N VAL A 126 -11.00 15.68 -17.16
CA VAL A 126 -9.83 15.67 -16.27
C VAL A 126 -9.80 17.00 -15.51
N GLY A 127 -9.96 16.95 -14.19
CA GLY A 127 -10.08 18.16 -13.39
C GLY A 127 -9.10 18.22 -12.22
N HIS A 128 -8.60 19.43 -11.93
CA HIS A 128 -7.74 19.74 -10.79
C HIS A 128 -8.26 20.96 -10.03
N ASP A 129 -8.27 20.90 -8.69
CA ASP A 129 -8.69 22.01 -7.81
C ASP A 129 -10.10 22.50 -8.20
N TRP A 130 -10.32 23.78 -8.49
CA TRP A 130 -11.58 24.30 -9.03
C TRP A 130 -12.01 23.60 -10.33
N GLY A 131 -11.04 23.27 -11.18
CA GLY A 131 -11.33 22.53 -12.42
C GLY A 131 -11.93 21.15 -12.15
N GLY A 132 -11.65 20.54 -11.00
CA GLY A 132 -12.28 19.28 -10.60
C GLY A 132 -13.80 19.44 -10.39
N VAL A 133 -14.22 20.41 -9.60
CA VAL A 133 -15.65 20.62 -9.34
C VAL A 133 -16.39 21.16 -10.58
N ILE A 134 -15.76 22.02 -11.38
CA ILE A 134 -16.37 22.56 -12.61
C ILE A 134 -16.54 21.46 -13.66
N SER A 135 -15.51 20.61 -13.86
CA SER A 135 -15.59 19.47 -14.80
C SER A 135 -16.62 18.42 -14.38
N LEU A 136 -16.82 18.23 -13.08
CA LEU A 136 -17.89 17.35 -12.56
C LEU A 136 -19.29 17.95 -12.79
N GLY A 137 -19.45 19.28 -12.63
CA GLY A 137 -20.69 19.97 -12.99
C GLY A 137 -21.03 19.80 -14.47
N TRP A 138 -20.05 19.95 -15.35
CA TRP A 138 -20.18 19.69 -16.78
C TRP A 138 -20.55 18.22 -17.04
N ALA A 139 -19.85 17.28 -16.41
CA ALA A 139 -20.07 15.84 -16.57
C ALA A 139 -21.51 15.41 -16.20
N LEU A 140 -22.08 16.00 -15.14
CA LEU A 140 -23.47 15.74 -14.75
C LEU A 140 -24.50 16.33 -15.73
N ALA A 141 -24.16 17.42 -16.42
CA ALA A 141 -25.01 18.03 -17.43
C ALA A 141 -24.93 17.33 -18.81
N HIS A 142 -23.83 16.64 -19.13
CA HIS A 142 -23.55 16.07 -20.44
C HIS A 142 -23.34 14.54 -20.38
N GLN A 143 -24.15 13.82 -19.59
CA GLN A 143 -23.98 12.39 -19.33
C GLN A 143 -24.02 11.53 -20.61
N GLU A 144 -24.71 11.96 -21.66
CA GLU A 144 -24.82 11.21 -22.94
C GLU A 144 -23.47 11.15 -23.69
N GLN A 145 -22.61 12.15 -23.54
CA GLN A 145 -21.26 12.18 -24.12
C GLN A 145 -20.19 11.68 -23.18
N LEU A 146 -20.51 11.57 -21.89
CA LEU A 146 -19.53 11.29 -20.85
C LEU A 146 -19.09 9.82 -20.88
N ALA A 147 -17.78 9.60 -21.07
CA ALA A 147 -17.16 8.28 -21.04
C ALA A 147 -16.41 7.98 -19.74
N GLY A 148 -15.99 9.02 -19.00
CA GLY A 148 -15.29 8.85 -17.73
C GLY A 148 -14.96 10.17 -17.06
N VAL A 149 -14.58 10.09 -15.78
CA VAL A 149 -14.14 11.25 -14.99
C VAL A 149 -12.79 10.98 -14.35
N VAL A 150 -11.87 11.94 -14.42
CA VAL A 150 -10.55 11.86 -13.80
C VAL A 150 -10.35 13.08 -12.92
N LEU A 151 -10.01 12.84 -11.66
CA LEU A 151 -9.86 13.88 -10.65
C LEU A 151 -8.46 13.89 -10.06
N THR A 152 -7.89 15.07 -9.90
CA THR A 152 -6.65 15.30 -9.17
C THR A 152 -6.89 16.39 -8.11
N ASN A 153 -6.56 16.11 -6.87
CA ASN A 153 -6.62 17.05 -5.73
C ASN A 153 -7.72 18.12 -5.84
N THR A 154 -8.95 17.76 -5.54
CA THR A 154 -10.15 18.61 -5.61
C THR A 154 -11.12 18.30 -4.47
N ALA A 155 -12.26 19.01 -4.40
CA ALA A 155 -13.32 18.75 -3.44
C ALA A 155 -14.68 19.19 -4.00
N VAL A 156 -15.73 18.45 -3.63
CA VAL A 156 -17.13 18.82 -3.91
C VAL A 156 -17.94 19.09 -2.63
N HIS A 157 -17.28 18.98 -1.48
CA HIS A 157 -17.93 19.20 -0.19
C HIS A 157 -16.89 19.55 0.88
N GLN A 158 -17.28 20.39 1.86
CA GLN A 158 -16.50 20.57 3.08
C GLN A 158 -16.97 19.56 4.12
N PRO A 159 -16.14 18.55 4.49
CA PRO A 159 -16.57 17.52 5.42
C PRO A 159 -16.97 18.08 6.78
N SER A 160 -18.11 17.61 7.32
CA SER A 160 -18.68 18.07 8.57
C SER A 160 -17.69 17.96 9.75
N GLY A 161 -17.67 18.97 10.62
CA GLY A 161 -16.79 18.99 11.80
C GLY A 161 -15.32 19.24 11.51
N SER A 162 -14.93 19.44 10.25
CA SER A 162 -13.54 19.72 9.86
C SER A 162 -13.33 21.21 9.60
N PRO A 163 -12.29 21.84 10.19
CA PRO A 163 -12.01 23.25 9.93
C PRO A 163 -11.50 23.46 8.49
N ILE A 164 -11.81 24.60 7.92
CA ILE A 164 -11.20 25.03 6.64
C ILE A 164 -9.67 25.07 6.79
N PRO A 165 -8.91 24.61 5.79
CA PRO A 165 -7.45 24.64 5.82
C PRO A 165 -6.92 26.01 6.22
N PRO A 166 -5.92 26.12 7.12
CA PRO A 166 -5.45 27.41 7.63
C PRO A 166 -4.98 28.39 6.55
N ALA A 167 -4.29 27.89 5.52
CA ALA A 167 -3.82 28.68 4.39
C ALA A 167 -4.99 29.30 3.62
N LEU A 168 -6.07 28.52 3.42
CA LEU A 168 -7.28 28.98 2.73
C LEU A 168 -8.05 30.00 3.58
N ARG A 169 -8.17 29.75 4.87
CA ARG A 169 -8.79 30.72 5.81
C ARG A 169 -8.06 32.05 5.83
N LEU A 170 -6.72 32.03 5.73
CA LEU A 170 -5.92 33.25 5.62
C LEU A 170 -6.18 33.97 4.28
N ALA A 171 -6.24 33.26 3.17
CA ALA A 171 -6.51 33.82 1.85
C ALA A 171 -7.92 34.43 1.74
N LEU A 172 -8.90 33.89 2.46
CA LEU A 172 -10.28 34.38 2.54
C LEU A 172 -10.44 35.60 3.47
N HIS A 173 -9.45 35.85 4.34
CA HIS A 173 -9.56 36.98 5.30
C HIS A 173 -9.62 38.34 4.60
N PRO A 174 -10.64 39.20 4.83
CA PRO A 174 -10.85 40.42 4.09
C PRO A 174 -9.60 41.34 3.99
N ALA A 175 -8.81 41.45 5.06
CA ALA A 175 -7.60 42.27 5.10
C ALA A 175 -6.46 41.68 4.24
N VAL A 176 -6.47 40.41 3.90
CA VAL A 176 -5.40 39.72 3.15
C VAL A 176 -5.82 39.39 1.71
N HIS A 177 -7.09 39.12 1.49
CA HIS A 177 -7.64 38.61 0.24
C HIS A 177 -7.17 39.42 -0.97
N ARG A 178 -7.53 40.71 -1.05
CA ARG A 178 -7.22 41.55 -2.22
C ARG A 178 -5.72 41.74 -2.43
N TRP A 179 -4.96 41.94 -1.38
CA TRP A 179 -3.51 42.09 -1.46
C TRP A 179 -2.84 40.78 -1.85
N GLY A 180 -3.21 39.68 -1.20
CA GLY A 180 -2.57 38.38 -1.39
C GLY A 180 -2.86 37.76 -2.76
N THR A 181 -4.08 37.93 -3.28
CA THR A 181 -4.54 37.23 -4.50
C THR A 181 -4.45 38.10 -5.77
N THR A 182 -4.67 39.39 -5.66
CA THR A 182 -4.85 40.28 -6.82
C THR A 182 -3.75 41.32 -6.92
N THR A 183 -3.51 42.11 -5.85
CA THR A 183 -2.55 43.21 -5.89
C THR A 183 -1.11 42.71 -5.99
N SER A 184 -0.76 41.68 -5.22
CA SER A 184 0.54 41.00 -5.31
C SER A 184 0.44 39.64 -6.06
N ASP A 185 1.59 39.05 -6.34
CA ASP A 185 1.67 37.69 -6.89
C ASP A 185 1.88 36.60 -5.80
N ALA A 186 1.62 36.96 -4.52
CA ALA A 186 1.91 36.08 -3.38
C ALA A 186 1.16 34.77 -3.46
N PHE A 187 -0.12 34.77 -3.84
CA PHE A 187 -0.93 33.54 -3.97
C PHE A 187 -0.33 32.57 -4.99
N LEU A 188 0.09 33.07 -6.17
CA LEU A 188 0.74 32.25 -7.19
C LEU A 188 2.04 31.64 -6.64
N ARG A 189 2.89 32.46 -5.99
CA ARG A 189 4.18 31.98 -5.44
C ARG A 189 3.98 30.90 -4.37
N VAL A 190 3.02 31.13 -3.46
CA VAL A 190 2.69 30.13 -2.42
C VAL A 190 2.21 28.84 -3.04
N THR A 191 1.26 28.90 -3.99
CA THR A 191 0.76 27.69 -4.66
C THR A 191 1.86 26.93 -5.41
N HIS A 192 2.72 27.64 -6.15
CA HIS A 192 3.84 26.99 -6.84
C HIS A 192 4.87 26.37 -5.88
N SER A 193 4.97 26.86 -4.64
CA SER A 193 5.84 26.28 -3.62
C SER A 193 5.30 24.97 -3.02
N LEU A 194 4.05 24.62 -3.31
CA LEU A 194 3.44 23.34 -2.89
C LEU A 194 3.83 22.16 -3.79
N ALA A 195 4.57 22.40 -4.88
CA ALA A 195 5.08 21.32 -5.74
C ALA A 195 6.25 20.56 -5.08
N HIS A 196 6.30 19.24 -5.30
CA HIS A 196 7.30 18.33 -4.76
C HIS A 196 7.81 17.32 -5.81
N PRO A 197 8.99 17.52 -6.41
CA PRO A 197 10.04 18.50 -6.08
C PRO A 197 9.65 19.94 -6.44
N PRO A 198 10.41 20.98 -5.97
CA PRO A 198 10.16 22.36 -6.37
C PRO A 198 10.22 22.55 -7.89
N LEU A 199 9.30 23.36 -8.43
CA LEU A 199 9.26 23.64 -9.87
C LEU A 199 10.57 24.22 -10.40
N ALA A 200 11.03 23.76 -11.55
CA ALA A 200 12.12 24.36 -12.31
C ALA A 200 11.81 25.83 -12.64
N ALA A 201 12.85 26.65 -12.78
CA ALA A 201 12.70 28.08 -12.94
C ALA A 201 11.92 28.49 -14.21
N ASP A 202 12.12 27.77 -15.30
CA ASP A 202 11.43 27.94 -16.59
C ASP A 202 9.94 27.53 -16.51
N ILE A 203 9.64 26.42 -15.86
CA ILE A 203 8.27 25.96 -15.59
C ILE A 203 7.52 26.97 -14.73
N ARG A 204 8.14 27.43 -13.63
CA ARG A 204 7.54 28.48 -12.79
C ARG A 204 7.30 29.77 -13.56
N LYS A 205 8.22 30.17 -14.47
CA LYS A 205 8.06 31.34 -15.34
C LYS A 205 6.87 31.17 -16.29
N ALA A 206 6.64 29.94 -16.81
CA ALA A 206 5.49 29.66 -17.66
C ALA A 206 4.17 29.81 -16.91
N TYR A 207 4.06 29.27 -15.68
CA TYR A 207 2.87 29.46 -14.84
C TYR A 207 2.57 30.91 -14.50
N MET A 208 3.60 31.73 -14.29
CA MET A 208 3.46 33.17 -13.95
C MET A 208 3.10 34.05 -15.16
N ALA A 209 3.34 33.57 -16.38
CA ALA A 209 3.26 34.40 -17.59
C ALA A 209 1.90 35.05 -17.83
N PRO A 210 0.73 34.36 -17.71
CA PRO A 210 -0.57 35.00 -18.00
C PRO A 210 -1.03 35.93 -16.89
N TYR A 211 -0.37 35.97 -15.73
CA TYR A 211 -0.80 36.70 -14.53
C TYR A 211 0.03 37.93 -14.23
N ARG A 212 0.70 38.50 -15.25
CA ARG A 212 1.47 39.76 -15.12
C ARG A 212 0.53 40.95 -15.01
N GLY A 213 0.65 41.72 -13.92
CA GLY A 213 -0.19 42.87 -13.64
C GLY A 213 -1.47 42.58 -12.85
N VAL A 214 -1.97 43.56 -12.14
CA VAL A 214 -3.10 43.46 -11.20
C VAL A 214 -4.38 43.02 -11.92
N GLN A 215 -4.69 43.61 -13.07
CA GLN A 215 -5.89 43.25 -13.85
C GLN A 215 -5.90 41.79 -14.28
N ARG A 216 -4.72 41.24 -14.66
CA ARG A 216 -4.59 39.85 -15.08
C ARG A 216 -4.76 38.87 -13.93
N ARG A 217 -4.63 39.29 -12.67
CA ARG A 217 -4.83 38.49 -11.47
C ARG A 217 -6.21 38.65 -10.84
N ALA A 218 -7.09 39.47 -11.36
CA ALA A 218 -8.44 39.68 -10.81
C ALA A 218 -9.22 38.33 -10.72
N GLY A 219 -9.12 37.49 -11.74
CA GLY A 219 -9.72 36.15 -11.74
C GLY A 219 -9.25 35.27 -10.59
N VAL A 220 -7.95 35.32 -10.24
CA VAL A 220 -7.39 34.55 -9.10
C VAL A 220 -8.11 34.92 -7.80
N GLY A 221 -8.32 36.26 -7.57
CA GLY A 221 -9.08 36.75 -6.42
C GLY A 221 -10.54 36.33 -6.46
N ASN A 222 -11.19 36.39 -7.63
CA ASN A 222 -12.59 36.00 -7.78
C ASN A 222 -12.82 34.51 -7.44
N PHE A 223 -11.92 33.61 -7.87
CA PHE A 223 -11.99 32.18 -7.51
C PHE A 223 -11.85 31.95 -6.00
N VAL A 224 -10.94 32.68 -5.35
CA VAL A 224 -10.82 32.59 -3.88
C VAL A 224 -12.07 33.10 -3.18
N ALA A 225 -12.64 34.23 -3.66
CA ALA A 225 -13.85 34.82 -3.08
C ALA A 225 -15.10 33.94 -3.25
N ASP A 226 -15.14 33.06 -4.28
CA ASP A 226 -16.27 32.20 -4.55
C ASP A 226 -16.18 30.82 -3.84
N ILE A 227 -15.22 30.60 -2.93
CA ILE A 227 -15.13 29.35 -2.18
C ILE A 227 -16.31 29.21 -1.21
N PRO A 228 -17.20 28.19 -1.37
CA PRO A 228 -18.39 28.05 -0.53
C PRO A 228 -18.02 27.44 0.82
N VAL A 229 -17.71 28.32 1.78
CA VAL A 229 -17.25 27.92 3.12
C VAL A 229 -18.38 27.44 4.05
N ASP A 230 -19.61 27.84 3.76
CA ASP A 230 -20.80 27.44 4.52
C ASP A 230 -22.05 27.46 3.63
N ALA A 231 -23.18 26.98 4.19
CA ALA A 231 -24.45 26.85 3.47
C ALA A 231 -25.11 28.17 3.05
N THR A 232 -24.66 29.31 3.56
CA THR A 232 -25.20 30.63 3.20
C THR A 232 -24.51 31.20 1.95
N HIS A 233 -23.40 30.60 1.52
CA HIS A 233 -22.64 31.06 0.36
C HIS A 233 -23.44 30.84 -0.94
N PRO A 234 -23.53 31.82 -1.86
CA PRO A 234 -24.34 31.71 -3.08
C PRO A 234 -23.98 30.56 -4.01
N SER A 235 -22.72 30.08 -4.00
CA SER A 235 -22.30 28.91 -4.80
C SER A 235 -22.52 27.57 -4.08
N PHE A 236 -23.01 27.58 -2.83
CA PHE A 236 -23.24 26.35 -2.06
C PHE A 236 -24.30 25.43 -2.69
N PRO A 237 -25.47 25.92 -3.19
CA PRO A 237 -26.45 25.05 -3.84
C PRO A 237 -25.88 24.32 -5.06
N ALA A 238 -25.10 24.97 -5.90
CA ALA A 238 -24.46 24.34 -7.05
C ALA A 238 -23.46 23.25 -6.61
N LEU A 239 -22.63 23.56 -5.59
CA LEU A 239 -21.70 22.59 -5.02
C LEU A 239 -22.42 21.36 -4.43
N GLN A 240 -23.51 21.60 -3.69
CA GLN A 240 -24.33 20.52 -3.12
C GLN A 240 -24.97 19.64 -4.20
N SER A 241 -25.53 20.25 -5.25
CA SER A 241 -26.12 19.53 -6.38
C SER A 241 -25.10 18.60 -7.05
N ILE A 242 -23.88 19.08 -7.26
CA ILE A 242 -22.78 18.27 -7.80
C ILE A 242 -22.46 17.12 -6.85
N ALA A 243 -22.28 17.41 -5.56
CA ALA A 243 -21.95 16.42 -4.55
C ALA A 243 -22.99 15.30 -4.42
N GLU A 244 -24.27 15.63 -4.57
CA GLU A 244 -25.37 14.66 -4.56
C GLU A 244 -25.45 13.88 -5.88
N GLY A 245 -25.30 14.56 -7.03
CA GLY A 245 -25.35 13.98 -8.36
C GLY A 245 -24.29 12.91 -8.60
N LEU A 246 -23.09 13.04 -8.00
CA LEU A 246 -22.02 12.06 -8.12
C LEU A 246 -22.42 10.65 -7.71
N ARG A 247 -23.33 10.49 -6.74
CA ARG A 247 -23.81 9.17 -6.29
C ARG A 247 -24.55 8.39 -7.38
N GLY A 248 -25.11 9.12 -8.35
CA GLY A 248 -25.80 8.55 -9.53
C GLY A 248 -24.88 8.23 -10.69
N LEU A 249 -23.68 8.77 -10.71
CA LEU A 249 -22.74 8.64 -11.85
C LEU A 249 -22.21 7.22 -11.94
N LYS A 250 -22.30 6.60 -13.13
CA LYS A 250 -21.91 5.20 -13.37
C LYS A 250 -20.71 5.03 -14.31
N VAL A 251 -20.26 6.10 -14.95
CA VAL A 251 -19.10 6.04 -15.84
C VAL A 251 -17.83 5.71 -15.04
N PRO A 252 -16.83 5.09 -15.66
CA PRO A 252 -15.53 4.87 -15.04
C PRO A 252 -14.97 6.15 -14.42
N ALA A 253 -14.38 6.03 -13.25
CA ALA A 253 -13.81 7.15 -12.52
C ALA A 253 -12.38 6.83 -12.04
N LEU A 254 -11.44 7.78 -12.16
CA LEU A 254 -10.07 7.67 -11.67
C LEU A 254 -9.73 8.87 -10.79
N MET A 255 -9.19 8.59 -9.61
CA MET A 255 -8.66 9.63 -8.71
C MET A 255 -7.14 9.48 -8.57
N MET A 256 -6.39 10.48 -9.03
CA MET A 256 -4.92 10.57 -8.92
C MET A 256 -4.56 11.63 -7.87
N TRP A 257 -4.05 11.20 -6.71
CA TRP A 257 -4.02 12.03 -5.52
C TRP A 257 -2.63 12.29 -4.96
N GLY A 258 -2.32 13.56 -4.64
CA GLY A 258 -1.13 13.99 -3.91
C GLY A 258 -1.44 14.19 -2.42
N PRO A 259 -1.03 13.27 -1.53
CA PRO A 259 -1.41 13.28 -0.10
C PRO A 259 -0.70 14.35 0.73
N ARG A 260 0.30 15.04 0.18
CA ARG A 260 1.00 16.15 0.86
C ARG A 260 0.34 17.50 0.63
N ASP A 261 -0.76 17.53 -0.11
CA ASP A 261 -1.54 18.75 -0.34
C ASP A 261 -2.10 19.29 0.99
N PRO A 262 -1.74 20.52 1.40
CA PRO A 262 -2.27 21.11 2.63
C PRO A 262 -3.71 21.63 2.47
N ILE A 263 -4.22 21.74 1.24
CA ILE A 263 -5.56 22.20 0.92
C ILE A 263 -6.51 21.02 0.78
N PHE A 264 -6.25 20.13 -0.21
CA PHE A 264 -7.06 18.95 -0.47
C PHE A 264 -6.39 17.70 0.11
N SER A 265 -6.44 17.58 1.45
CA SER A 265 -5.91 16.42 2.16
C SER A 265 -6.76 15.16 1.93
N ASP A 266 -6.28 14.01 2.41
CA ASP A 266 -6.95 12.70 2.27
C ASP A 266 -8.42 12.67 2.74
N ARG A 267 -8.87 13.63 3.57
CA ARG A 267 -10.30 13.74 3.98
C ARG A 267 -11.23 14.07 2.81
N TYR A 268 -10.77 14.89 1.85
CA TYR A 268 -11.53 15.21 0.64
C TYR A 268 -11.51 14.04 -0.34
N LEU A 269 -10.37 13.33 -0.43
CA LEU A 269 -10.30 12.07 -1.18
C LEU A 269 -11.32 11.05 -0.63
N LYS A 270 -11.41 10.93 0.70
CA LYS A 270 -12.41 10.04 1.33
C LYS A 270 -13.83 10.43 0.97
N ASP A 271 -14.20 11.72 1.06
CA ASP A 271 -15.53 12.21 0.69
C ASP A 271 -15.87 11.89 -0.79
N LEU A 272 -14.90 12.05 -1.70
CA LEU A 272 -15.07 11.69 -3.10
C LEU A 272 -15.22 10.18 -3.31
N ILE A 273 -14.43 9.33 -2.62
CA ILE A 273 -14.57 7.87 -2.66
C ILE A 273 -15.94 7.43 -2.11
N ASP A 274 -16.43 8.05 -1.04
CA ASP A 274 -17.74 7.75 -0.45
C ASP A 274 -18.91 8.10 -1.42
N ARG A 275 -18.68 8.98 -2.40
CA ARG A 275 -19.65 9.37 -3.45
C ARG A 275 -19.49 8.56 -4.73
N LEU A 276 -18.28 8.26 -5.12
CA LEU A 276 -17.89 7.49 -6.32
C LEU A 276 -17.22 6.18 -5.88
N ALA A 277 -17.99 5.29 -5.24
CA ALA A 277 -17.46 4.07 -4.62
C ALA A 277 -16.80 3.10 -5.62
N HIS A 278 -17.10 3.23 -6.92
CA HIS A 278 -16.52 2.43 -8.00
C HIS A 278 -15.24 3.05 -8.59
N ALA A 279 -14.80 4.22 -8.09
CA ALA A 279 -13.63 4.90 -8.63
C ALA A 279 -12.33 4.13 -8.34
N ASP A 280 -11.49 4.01 -9.35
CA ASP A 280 -10.10 3.63 -9.18
C ASP A 280 -9.33 4.76 -8.49
N VAL A 281 -8.47 4.42 -7.55
CA VAL A 281 -7.71 5.41 -6.78
C VAL A 281 -6.22 5.12 -6.84
N HIS A 282 -5.43 6.11 -7.26
CA HIS A 282 -3.98 6.04 -7.17
C HIS A 282 -3.43 7.22 -6.37
N ARG A 283 -2.92 6.89 -5.18
CA ARG A 283 -2.35 7.86 -4.25
C ARG A 283 -0.83 7.92 -4.45
N PHE A 284 -0.32 9.03 -5.01
CA PHE A 284 1.10 9.25 -5.27
C PHE A 284 1.82 9.71 -4.01
N GLU A 285 2.45 8.78 -3.28
CA GLU A 285 3.20 9.12 -2.08
C GLU A 285 4.29 10.17 -2.33
N GLY A 286 4.28 11.22 -1.51
CA GLY A 286 5.21 12.34 -1.62
C GLY A 286 4.82 13.44 -2.60
N ALA A 287 3.73 13.29 -3.37
CA ALA A 287 3.18 14.37 -4.18
C ALA A 287 2.33 15.34 -3.34
N GLY A 288 2.30 16.61 -3.77
CA GLY A 288 1.54 17.69 -3.15
C GLY A 288 0.34 18.13 -3.98
N HIS A 289 0.04 19.43 -3.91
CA HIS A 289 -1.09 20.04 -4.60
C HIS A 289 -0.99 19.96 -6.13
N LEU A 290 0.18 20.19 -6.69
CA LEU A 290 0.40 20.14 -8.15
C LEU A 290 0.83 18.74 -8.59
N VAL A 291 -0.03 17.74 -8.42
CA VAL A 291 0.30 16.33 -8.66
C VAL A 291 0.79 16.07 -10.09
N ALA A 292 0.29 16.81 -11.08
CA ALA A 292 0.71 16.72 -12.47
C ALA A 292 2.15 17.24 -12.73
N GLU A 293 2.68 18.05 -11.81
CA GLU A 293 4.09 18.51 -11.82
C GLU A 293 4.98 17.60 -10.97
N ASP A 294 4.42 17.01 -9.93
CA ASP A 294 5.15 16.23 -8.96
C ASP A 294 5.41 14.80 -9.44
N ARG A 295 4.54 14.27 -10.29
CA ARG A 295 4.55 12.89 -10.78
C ARG A 295 4.09 12.80 -12.24
N ASP A 296 4.52 11.75 -12.89
CA ASP A 296 3.93 11.36 -14.19
C ASP A 296 2.50 10.87 -13.95
N ILE A 297 1.53 11.68 -14.38
CA ILE A 297 0.11 11.33 -14.39
C ILE A 297 -0.35 10.85 -15.76
N ALA A 298 0.45 11.07 -16.81
CA ALA A 298 0.07 10.73 -18.18
C ALA A 298 0.08 9.20 -18.38
N SER A 299 1.19 8.54 -18.04
CA SER A 299 1.29 7.09 -18.22
C SER A 299 0.16 6.31 -17.51
N PRO A 300 -0.13 6.54 -16.19
CA PRO A 300 -1.23 5.84 -15.54
C PRO A 300 -2.60 6.22 -16.09
N LEU A 301 -2.82 7.48 -16.52
CA LEU A 301 -4.08 7.89 -17.12
C LEU A 301 -4.34 7.15 -18.45
N PHE A 302 -3.36 7.13 -19.37
CA PHE A 302 -3.55 6.47 -20.65
C PHE A 302 -3.61 4.94 -20.52
N GLN A 303 -2.92 4.35 -19.53
CA GLN A 303 -3.10 2.94 -19.17
C GLN A 303 -4.53 2.65 -18.68
N TRP A 304 -5.08 3.53 -17.83
CA TRP A 304 -6.43 3.40 -17.33
C TRP A 304 -7.47 3.55 -18.45
N LEU A 305 -7.28 4.53 -19.34
CA LEU A 305 -8.14 4.72 -20.52
C LEU A 305 -8.15 3.50 -21.43
N ALA A 306 -6.99 2.87 -21.65
CA ALA A 306 -6.90 1.66 -22.47
C ALA A 306 -7.74 0.49 -21.91
N GLY A 307 -7.82 0.37 -20.59
CA GLY A 307 -8.65 -0.63 -19.90
C GLY A 307 -10.15 -0.27 -19.82
N ASN A 308 -10.50 1.00 -20.00
CA ASN A 308 -11.87 1.52 -19.83
C ASN A 308 -12.42 2.20 -21.11
N ALA A 309 -11.69 2.13 -22.23
CA ALA A 309 -12.16 2.71 -23.48
C ALA A 309 -13.43 2.02 -23.97
N PRO A 310 -14.47 2.77 -24.38
CA PRO A 310 -15.66 2.18 -24.99
C PRO A 310 -15.26 1.50 -26.31
N THR A 311 -15.31 0.17 -26.33
CA THR A 311 -15.20 -0.57 -27.60
C THR A 311 -16.46 -0.35 -28.41
N PRO A 312 -16.37 -0.18 -29.75
CA PRO A 312 -17.54 0.07 -30.62
C PRO A 312 -18.63 -1.00 -30.62
N SER A 313 -18.44 -2.10 -29.87
CA SER A 313 -19.34 -3.26 -29.84
C SER A 313 -19.99 -3.53 -28.49
N SER A 314 -19.88 -2.68 -27.48
CA SER A 314 -20.26 -3.03 -26.09
C SER A 314 -21.51 -2.35 -25.53
N GLN A 315 -22.48 -1.95 -26.37
CA GLN A 315 -23.82 -1.63 -25.85
C GLN A 315 -24.61 -2.85 -25.36
N GLN A 316 -24.07 -4.06 -25.41
CA GLN A 316 -24.74 -5.30 -24.99
C GLN A 316 -24.01 -6.16 -23.93
N ALA A 317 -22.96 -5.70 -23.29
CA ALA A 317 -22.19 -6.49 -22.32
C ALA A 317 -22.04 -5.82 -20.95
N LEU A 318 -23.10 -5.20 -20.40
CA LEU A 318 -23.15 -4.73 -19.01
C LEU A 318 -23.66 -5.81 -18.03
N SER A 319 -23.48 -7.09 -18.36
CA SER A 319 -23.84 -8.18 -17.45
C SER A 319 -23.00 -9.43 -17.69
N SER A 320 -21.68 -9.33 -17.54
CA SER A 320 -20.88 -10.54 -17.25
C SER A 320 -19.47 -10.14 -16.85
N HIS A 321 -19.24 -9.85 -15.58
CA HIS A 321 -18.01 -10.34 -14.99
C HIS A 321 -18.18 -11.86 -14.94
N SER A 322 -17.92 -12.50 -16.04
CA SER A 322 -17.86 -13.95 -16.12
C SER A 322 -16.63 -14.40 -15.37
N SER A 323 -16.85 -15.04 -14.25
CA SER A 323 -15.94 -16.03 -13.68
C SER A 323 -15.32 -16.85 -14.84
N LEU A 324 -14.01 -16.78 -14.98
CA LEU A 324 -13.26 -17.70 -15.84
C LEU A 324 -13.58 -19.13 -15.37
N PRO A 325 -13.75 -20.10 -16.29
CA PRO A 325 -14.02 -21.48 -15.90
C PRO A 325 -12.83 -21.99 -15.08
N ASP A 326 -13.13 -22.55 -13.92
CA ASP A 326 -12.22 -23.28 -13.05
C ASP A 326 -11.71 -24.55 -13.81
N PRO A 327 -10.42 -24.64 -14.17
CA PRO A 327 -9.90 -25.83 -14.86
C PRO A 327 -9.43 -26.87 -13.86
N GLY A 328 -10.29 -27.24 -12.88
CA GLY A 328 -9.95 -28.17 -11.80
C GLY A 328 -11.08 -28.99 -11.22
N GLN A 329 -12.28 -28.99 -11.82
CA GLN A 329 -13.30 -29.95 -11.42
C GLN A 329 -13.03 -31.34 -12.02
N GLN A 330 -12.18 -32.12 -11.38
CA GLN A 330 -12.34 -33.57 -11.39
C GLN A 330 -13.48 -33.89 -10.42
N SER A 331 -14.54 -34.44 -11.01
CA SER A 331 -15.75 -34.91 -10.35
C SER A 331 -15.47 -35.82 -9.19
N ALA A 332 -15.66 -35.30 -7.96
CA ALA A 332 -16.06 -36.12 -6.83
C ALA A 332 -17.57 -35.93 -6.66
N GLU A 333 -18.34 -36.93 -6.94
CA GLU A 333 -19.77 -36.99 -6.70
C GLU A 333 -20.06 -36.83 -5.20
N GLY A 334 -20.91 -35.85 -4.84
CA GLY A 334 -21.53 -35.73 -3.53
C GLY A 334 -21.06 -34.55 -2.70
N ASN A 335 -21.69 -33.41 -2.85
CA ASN A 335 -22.01 -32.28 -1.94
C ASN A 335 -21.87 -30.96 -2.70
N GLY A 336 -22.87 -30.07 -2.52
CA GLY A 336 -22.83 -28.73 -3.10
C GLY A 336 -21.56 -27.96 -2.70
N PRO A 337 -21.29 -26.79 -3.32
CA PRO A 337 -20.07 -26.02 -3.06
C PRO A 337 -19.91 -25.83 -1.55
N PRO A 338 -18.65 -26.00 -1.02
CA PRO A 338 -18.41 -25.93 0.42
C PRO A 338 -18.95 -24.60 0.96
N ARG A 339 -19.81 -24.67 1.99
CA ARG A 339 -20.40 -23.49 2.62
C ARG A 339 -19.29 -22.60 3.16
N PHE A 340 -19.30 -21.31 2.81
CA PHE A 340 -18.38 -20.33 3.36
C PHE A 340 -18.42 -20.36 4.90
N ARG A 341 -17.28 -20.53 5.55
CA ARG A 341 -17.11 -20.52 6.99
C ARG A 341 -16.44 -19.20 7.40
N PRO A 342 -17.14 -18.28 8.09
CA PRO A 342 -16.55 -17.01 8.51
C PRO A 342 -15.26 -17.20 9.33
N PHE A 343 -14.41 -16.17 9.36
CA PHE A 343 -13.13 -16.23 10.10
C PHE A 343 -13.30 -16.51 11.59
N TRP A 344 -14.45 -16.20 12.18
CA TRP A 344 -14.82 -16.41 13.59
C TRP A 344 -15.62 -17.68 13.85
N ASP A 345 -15.91 -18.51 12.85
CA ASP A 345 -16.76 -19.70 12.95
C ASP A 345 -16.34 -20.65 14.09
N SER A 346 -15.03 -20.94 14.22
CA SER A 346 -14.53 -21.80 15.30
C SER A 346 -14.78 -21.23 16.69
N VAL A 347 -14.75 -19.91 16.86
CA VAL A 347 -15.06 -19.25 18.15
C VAL A 347 -16.53 -19.46 18.51
N ASP A 348 -17.44 -19.32 17.56
CA ASP A 348 -18.90 -19.50 17.77
C ASP A 348 -19.21 -20.97 18.12
N VAL A 349 -18.60 -21.91 17.40
CA VAL A 349 -18.80 -23.36 17.63
C VAL A 349 -18.26 -23.79 18.99
N LEU A 350 -17.01 -23.44 19.33
CA LEU A 350 -16.36 -23.85 20.57
C LEU A 350 -16.96 -23.19 21.81
N ALA A 351 -17.50 -21.99 21.69
CA ALA A 351 -18.15 -21.27 22.79
C ALA A 351 -19.44 -21.93 23.28
N THR A 352 -20.12 -22.70 22.42
CA THR A 352 -21.38 -23.41 22.72
C THR A 352 -21.22 -24.91 22.86
N GLY A 353 -20.03 -25.44 22.49
CA GLY A 353 -19.70 -26.85 22.56
C GLY A 353 -19.18 -27.32 23.94
N THR A 354 -18.68 -28.54 24.01
CA THR A 354 -18.10 -29.14 25.21
C THR A 354 -16.83 -28.42 25.69
N ALA A 355 -16.11 -27.76 24.78
CA ALA A 355 -14.90 -26.98 25.07
C ALA A 355 -15.18 -25.57 25.61
N SER A 356 -16.43 -25.16 25.80
CA SER A 356 -16.82 -23.80 26.17
C SER A 356 -16.11 -23.24 27.43
N ALA A 357 -15.81 -24.10 28.39
CA ALA A 357 -15.10 -23.74 29.63
C ALA A 357 -13.56 -23.85 29.51
N GLU A 358 -13.03 -24.37 28.40
CA GLU A 358 -11.58 -24.42 28.18
C GLU A 358 -11.02 -23.06 27.82
N THR A 359 -9.73 -22.86 28.10
CA THR A 359 -9.00 -21.64 27.71
C THR A 359 -8.99 -21.52 26.18
N ALA A 360 -9.35 -20.35 25.68
CA ALA A 360 -9.22 -19.97 24.26
C ALA A 360 -7.95 -19.16 24.01
N VAL A 361 -7.74 -18.13 24.83
CA VAL A 361 -6.59 -17.21 24.74
C VAL A 361 -6.03 -16.92 26.12
N ALA A 362 -4.69 -16.81 26.21
CA ALA A 362 -3.99 -16.45 27.44
C ALA A 362 -2.82 -15.50 27.16
N GLU A 363 -2.44 -14.73 28.17
CA GLU A 363 -1.26 -13.84 28.16
C GLU A 363 -0.39 -14.19 29.37
N MET A 364 0.92 -14.34 29.16
CA MET A 364 1.88 -14.56 30.23
C MET A 364 2.26 -13.24 30.89
N GLY A 365 2.53 -13.28 32.19
CA GLY A 365 3.11 -12.21 32.95
C GLY A 365 4.63 -12.35 33.09
N PRO A 366 5.32 -11.29 33.57
CA PRO A 366 6.76 -11.29 33.78
C PRO A 366 7.22 -12.23 34.90
N ASP A 367 6.30 -12.73 35.72
CA ASP A 367 6.54 -13.71 36.77
C ASP A 367 6.48 -15.18 36.24
N GLY A 368 6.28 -15.38 34.94
CA GLY A 368 6.17 -16.70 34.34
C GLY A 368 4.80 -17.37 34.55
N THR A 369 3.81 -16.63 35.07
CA THR A 369 2.43 -17.13 35.26
C THR A 369 1.47 -16.53 34.24
N VAL A 370 0.28 -17.11 34.09
CA VAL A 370 -0.79 -16.56 33.26
C VAL A 370 -1.34 -15.30 33.93
N SER A 371 -1.11 -14.15 33.34
CA SER A 371 -1.59 -12.85 33.84
C SER A 371 -3.06 -12.60 33.48
N ARG A 372 -3.54 -13.15 32.36
CA ARG A 372 -4.91 -13.01 31.88
C ARG A 372 -5.27 -14.15 30.94
N SER A 373 -6.48 -14.66 31.06
CA SER A 373 -7.02 -15.66 30.13
C SER A 373 -8.53 -15.50 29.94
N LEU A 374 -9.02 -15.97 28.81
CA LEU A 374 -10.45 -16.12 28.53
C LEU A 374 -10.74 -17.56 28.07
N THR A 375 -11.83 -18.10 28.55
CA THR A 375 -12.39 -19.36 27.99
C THR A 375 -13.07 -19.06 26.65
N TRP A 376 -13.39 -20.10 25.86
CA TRP A 376 -14.13 -19.93 24.59
C TRP A 376 -15.45 -19.21 24.82
N HIS A 377 -16.20 -19.56 25.87
CA HIS A 377 -17.43 -18.87 26.22
C HIS A 377 -17.21 -17.40 26.56
N GLN A 378 -16.18 -17.08 27.36
CA GLN A 378 -15.86 -15.69 27.75
C GLN A 378 -15.37 -14.88 26.55
N LEU A 379 -14.52 -15.47 25.70
CA LEU A 379 -14.04 -14.81 24.47
C LEU A 379 -15.22 -14.44 23.56
N HIS A 380 -16.08 -15.40 23.27
CA HIS A 380 -17.27 -15.18 22.43
C HIS A 380 -18.19 -14.11 23.01
N ARG A 381 -18.49 -14.18 24.33
CA ARG A 381 -19.32 -13.20 25.01
C ARG A 381 -18.72 -11.79 24.93
N ASN A 382 -17.41 -11.65 25.21
CA ASN A 382 -16.73 -10.34 25.14
C ASN A 382 -16.75 -9.77 23.72
N ILE A 383 -16.64 -10.63 22.70
CA ILE A 383 -16.75 -10.24 21.29
C ILE A 383 -18.15 -9.69 21.00
N LEU A 384 -19.22 -10.39 21.43
CA LEU A 384 -20.60 -9.94 21.21
C LEU A 384 -20.92 -8.65 21.97
N ASP A 385 -20.49 -8.54 23.22
CA ASP A 385 -20.68 -7.35 24.03
C ASP A 385 -19.96 -6.13 23.39
N LEU A 386 -18.73 -6.32 22.90
CA LEU A 386 -18.00 -5.26 22.21
C LEU A 386 -18.63 -4.93 20.85
N GLU A 387 -19.05 -5.93 20.09
CA GLU A 387 -19.78 -5.75 18.82
C GLU A 387 -20.99 -4.85 19.00
N ALA A 388 -21.82 -5.12 20.01
CA ALA A 388 -22.99 -4.30 20.31
C ALA A 388 -22.59 -2.86 20.69
N GLY A 389 -21.56 -2.68 21.53
CA GLY A 389 -21.07 -1.36 21.93
C GLY A 389 -20.47 -0.55 20.78
N LEU A 390 -19.74 -1.20 19.86
CA LEU A 390 -19.17 -0.56 18.66
C LEU A 390 -20.28 -0.15 17.68
N ARG A 391 -21.30 -1.00 17.49
CA ARG A 391 -22.47 -0.70 16.66
C ARG A 391 -23.17 0.58 17.14
N ASP A 392 -23.29 0.76 18.47
CA ASP A 392 -23.87 1.97 19.05
C ASP A 392 -23.05 3.24 18.77
N MET A 393 -21.75 3.08 18.58
CA MET A 393 -20.89 4.18 18.14
C MET A 393 -20.99 4.47 16.65
N GLY A 394 -21.72 3.66 15.89
CA GLY A 394 -21.84 3.79 14.44
C GLY A 394 -20.78 3.00 13.66
N VAL A 395 -20.05 2.07 14.30
CA VAL A 395 -19.19 1.13 13.57
C VAL A 395 -20.09 0.10 12.87
N GLY A 396 -19.89 -0.08 11.58
CA GLY A 396 -20.67 -1.02 10.76
C GLY A 396 -19.93 -1.42 9.48
N LYS A 397 -20.67 -2.02 8.55
CA LYS A 397 -20.12 -2.51 7.26
C LYS A 397 -19.31 -1.42 6.56
N GLY A 398 -18.05 -1.74 6.24
CA GLY A 398 -17.12 -0.84 5.54
C GLY A 398 -16.46 0.22 6.42
N SER A 399 -16.86 0.40 7.69
CA SER A 399 -16.18 1.31 8.62
C SER A 399 -14.72 0.90 8.80
N ARG A 400 -13.78 1.81 8.65
CA ARG A 400 -12.35 1.54 8.82
C ARG A 400 -11.91 1.76 10.25
N VAL A 401 -11.44 0.71 10.94
CA VAL A 401 -11.02 0.72 12.33
C VAL A 401 -9.53 0.46 12.43
N SER A 402 -8.74 1.47 12.79
CA SER A 402 -7.30 1.33 13.00
C SER A 402 -7.01 0.75 14.38
N LEU A 403 -6.33 -0.41 14.43
CA LEU A 403 -6.00 -1.11 15.66
C LEU A 403 -4.56 -0.80 16.07
N MET A 404 -4.40 0.00 17.13
CA MET A 404 -3.13 0.40 17.74
C MET A 404 -3.00 -0.22 19.14
N VAL A 405 -3.31 -1.50 19.22
CA VAL A 405 -3.34 -2.32 20.44
C VAL A 405 -2.26 -3.39 20.29
N PRO A 406 -1.44 -3.64 21.31
CA PRO A 406 -0.50 -4.76 21.29
C PRO A 406 -1.23 -6.10 21.14
N PRO A 407 -0.58 -7.12 20.55
CA PRO A 407 -1.11 -8.47 20.57
C PRO A 407 -1.47 -8.93 21.98
N GLY A 408 -2.68 -9.47 22.13
CA GLY A 408 -3.23 -9.87 23.41
C GLY A 408 -4.73 -10.09 23.33
N VAL A 409 -5.32 -10.34 24.49
CA VAL A 409 -6.77 -10.56 24.64
C VAL A 409 -7.57 -9.38 24.10
N ASP A 410 -7.17 -8.14 24.41
CA ASP A 410 -7.91 -6.95 23.98
C ASP A 410 -7.90 -6.77 22.46
N LEU A 411 -6.75 -7.03 21.82
CA LEU A 411 -6.64 -6.97 20.36
C LEU A 411 -7.49 -8.08 19.70
N THR A 412 -7.45 -9.29 20.27
CA THR A 412 -8.25 -10.43 19.77
C THR A 412 -9.74 -10.12 19.84
N VAL A 413 -10.25 -9.73 21.00
CA VAL A 413 -11.69 -9.36 21.15
C VAL A 413 -12.08 -8.25 20.18
N THR A 414 -11.24 -7.20 20.05
CA THR A 414 -11.53 -6.06 19.17
C THR A 414 -11.53 -6.44 17.69
N LEU A 415 -10.55 -7.23 17.26
CA LEU A 415 -10.46 -7.71 15.87
C LEU A 415 -11.72 -8.48 15.47
N TYR A 416 -12.09 -9.49 16.29
CA TYR A 416 -13.23 -10.35 15.98
C TYR A 416 -14.55 -9.58 16.03
N ALA A 417 -14.72 -8.65 16.97
CA ALA A 417 -15.90 -7.79 17.01
C ALA A 417 -16.01 -6.89 15.76
N CYS A 418 -14.89 -6.32 15.28
CA CYS A 418 -14.86 -5.53 14.06
C CYS A 418 -15.20 -6.37 12.81
N LEU A 419 -14.61 -7.57 12.67
CA LEU A 419 -14.88 -8.46 11.54
C LEU A 419 -16.34 -8.90 11.50
N ARG A 420 -16.95 -9.22 12.64
CA ARG A 420 -18.38 -9.58 12.75
C ARG A 420 -19.31 -8.43 12.36
N LEU A 421 -18.92 -7.18 12.62
CA LEU A 421 -19.63 -5.98 12.18
C LEU A 421 -19.48 -5.68 10.68
N GLY A 422 -18.65 -6.43 9.96
CA GLY A 422 -18.27 -6.11 8.58
C GLY A 422 -17.42 -4.85 8.47
N ALA A 423 -16.77 -4.43 9.56
CA ALA A 423 -15.82 -3.34 9.55
C ALA A 423 -14.47 -3.80 8.98
N VAL A 424 -13.76 -2.88 8.34
CA VAL A 424 -12.43 -3.12 7.77
C VAL A 424 -11.36 -2.79 8.83
N VAL A 425 -10.67 -3.80 9.34
CA VAL A 425 -9.58 -3.59 10.29
C VAL A 425 -8.34 -3.08 9.59
N VAL A 426 -7.75 -2.01 10.10
CA VAL A 426 -6.50 -1.43 9.59
C VAL A 426 -5.39 -1.72 10.59
N VAL A 427 -4.43 -2.54 10.17
CA VAL A 427 -3.29 -2.92 11.00
C VAL A 427 -2.02 -2.37 10.37
N ALA A 428 -1.36 -1.49 11.12
CA ALA A 428 -0.09 -0.91 10.73
C ALA A 428 0.96 -1.23 11.79
N ASP A 429 2.08 -1.76 11.35
CA ASP A 429 3.14 -2.23 12.22
C ASP A 429 3.93 -1.09 12.86
N ALA A 430 4.22 -1.19 14.16
CA ALA A 430 5.07 -0.24 14.89
C ALA A 430 6.50 -0.14 14.31
N GLY A 431 7.00 -1.22 13.68
CA GLY A 431 8.30 -1.25 12.98
C GLY A 431 8.41 -0.31 11.79
N LEU A 432 7.29 0.28 11.31
CA LEU A 432 7.30 1.33 10.28
C LEU A 432 7.91 2.65 10.80
N GLY A 433 8.15 2.77 12.09
CA GLY A 433 8.56 4.01 12.74
C GLY A 433 7.46 5.09 12.69
N THR A 434 7.62 6.17 13.44
CA THR A 434 6.58 7.21 13.58
C THR A 434 6.12 7.81 12.25
N LYS A 435 7.05 8.05 11.31
CA LYS A 435 6.73 8.62 9.98
C LYS A 435 5.96 7.64 9.11
N GLY A 436 6.38 6.39 9.06
CA GLY A 436 5.72 5.34 8.30
C GLY A 436 4.33 5.01 8.84
N LEU A 437 4.22 4.86 10.16
CA LEU A 437 2.96 4.63 10.86
C LEU A 437 1.95 5.77 10.63
N SER A 438 2.40 7.03 10.78
CA SER A 438 1.56 8.20 10.52
C SER A 438 1.05 8.25 9.07
N ARG A 439 1.89 7.86 8.12
CA ARG A 439 1.52 7.77 6.71
C ARG A 439 0.47 6.67 6.46
N ALA A 440 0.67 5.50 7.04
CA ALA A 440 -0.24 4.37 6.93
C ALA A 440 -1.63 4.71 7.49
N VAL A 441 -1.69 5.23 8.72
CA VAL A 441 -2.96 5.59 9.38
C VAL A 441 -3.71 6.71 8.63
N LYS A 442 -2.99 7.76 8.19
CA LYS A 442 -3.59 8.84 7.40
C LYS A 442 -4.06 8.33 6.03
N GLY A 443 -3.25 7.54 5.35
CA GLY A 443 -3.60 6.98 4.04
C GLY A 443 -4.79 6.03 4.08
N ALA A 444 -4.92 5.24 5.14
CA ALA A 444 -6.10 4.39 5.35
C ALA A 444 -7.38 5.19 5.66
N THR A 445 -7.27 6.46 6.05
CA THR A 445 -8.41 7.33 6.45
C THR A 445 -9.37 6.63 7.41
N ALA A 446 -8.82 6.10 8.53
CA ALA A 446 -9.61 5.37 9.52
C ALA A 446 -10.76 6.23 10.07
N ASP A 447 -11.96 5.62 10.21
CA ASP A 447 -13.13 6.25 10.84
C ASP A 447 -13.01 6.20 12.38
N PHE A 448 -12.33 5.15 12.88
CA PHE A 448 -12.09 4.92 14.31
C PHE A 448 -10.64 4.49 14.55
N ILE A 449 -10.10 4.89 15.70
CA ILE A 449 -8.80 4.44 16.19
C ILE A 449 -9.01 3.81 17.56
N VAL A 450 -8.71 2.52 17.68
CA VAL A 450 -8.65 1.83 18.98
C VAL A 450 -7.18 1.73 19.38
N GLY A 451 -6.81 2.22 20.56
CA GLY A 451 -5.40 2.22 20.91
C GLY A 451 -5.07 2.36 22.39
N ILE A 452 -3.80 2.05 22.69
CA ILE A 452 -3.19 2.32 23.99
C ILE A 452 -2.82 3.82 24.13
N ASP A 453 -2.56 4.28 25.34
CA ASP A 453 -2.25 5.68 25.68
C ASP A 453 -1.20 6.32 24.77
N LYS A 454 -0.09 5.63 24.51
CA LYS A 454 1.00 6.11 23.62
C LYS A 454 0.52 6.35 22.19
N ALA A 455 -0.29 5.45 21.67
CA ALA A 455 -0.83 5.56 20.31
C ALA A 455 -1.88 6.68 20.21
N LEU A 456 -2.74 6.82 21.20
CA LEU A 456 -3.76 7.87 21.25
C LEU A 456 -3.17 9.26 21.43
N LEU A 457 -2.10 9.39 22.21
CA LEU A 457 -1.33 10.64 22.31
C LEU A 457 -0.70 10.99 20.95
N ALA A 458 -0.06 10.02 20.30
CA ALA A 458 0.50 10.22 18.96
C ALA A 458 -0.59 10.61 17.94
N ALA A 459 -1.75 9.96 17.97
CA ALA A 459 -2.90 10.30 17.12
C ALA A 459 -3.36 11.75 17.34
N SER A 460 -3.36 12.22 18.59
CA SER A 460 -3.71 13.60 18.91
C SER A 460 -2.68 14.60 18.38
N LEU A 461 -1.40 14.37 18.65
CA LEU A 461 -0.32 15.27 18.28
C LEU A 461 -0.06 15.31 16.75
N LEU A 462 -0.21 14.17 16.07
CA LEU A 462 0.08 14.05 14.65
C LEU A 462 -1.17 14.25 13.76
N GLY A 463 -2.33 14.55 14.37
CA GLY A 463 -3.58 14.80 13.65
C GLY A 463 -4.05 13.58 12.83
N TRP A 464 -4.02 12.38 13.42
CA TRP A 464 -4.57 11.20 12.75
C TRP A 464 -6.09 11.26 12.71
N PRO A 465 -6.72 10.91 11.56
CA PRO A 465 -8.17 10.90 11.42
C PRO A 465 -8.80 9.79 12.25
N GLY A 466 -10.08 9.95 12.58
CA GLY A 466 -10.90 8.94 13.25
C GLY A 466 -11.24 9.28 14.71
N ARG A 467 -12.41 8.79 15.13
CA ARG A 467 -12.90 8.85 16.52
C ARG A 467 -12.09 7.90 17.40
N ARG A 468 -11.70 8.31 18.59
CA ARG A 468 -10.70 7.61 19.41
C ARG A 468 -11.33 6.84 20.54
N ILE A 469 -10.92 5.57 20.66
CA ILE A 469 -11.36 4.61 21.66
C ILE A 469 -10.11 4.13 22.41
N SER A 470 -10.07 4.27 23.73
CA SER A 470 -8.98 3.73 24.54
C SER A 470 -9.24 2.26 24.91
N VAL A 471 -8.16 1.49 25.08
CA VAL A 471 -8.27 0.10 25.57
C VAL A 471 -8.86 0.07 26.97
N ARG A 472 -8.39 0.93 27.86
CA ARG A 472 -8.85 1.03 29.26
C ARG A 472 -9.51 2.38 29.52
N ASP A 473 -10.29 2.45 30.60
CA ASP A 473 -10.85 3.72 31.09
C ASP A 473 -9.73 4.69 31.46
N LEU A 474 -9.80 5.91 30.93
CA LEU A 474 -8.82 6.96 31.16
C LEU A 474 -9.35 8.02 32.15
N PRO A 475 -8.48 8.59 32.99
CA PRO A 475 -8.81 9.79 33.77
C PRO A 475 -9.28 10.93 32.84
N ALA A 476 -10.22 11.76 33.35
CA ALA A 476 -10.87 12.81 32.55
C ALA A 476 -9.89 13.73 31.82
N VAL A 477 -8.78 14.09 32.45
CA VAL A 477 -7.72 14.93 31.85
C VAL A 477 -7.07 14.26 30.67
N ARG A 478 -6.63 13.01 30.80
CA ARG A 478 -6.02 12.25 29.68
C ARG A 478 -7.03 12.02 28.56
N ARG A 479 -8.27 11.65 28.89
CA ARG A 479 -9.34 11.46 27.93
C ARG A 479 -9.55 12.72 27.06
N ARG A 480 -9.59 13.91 27.68
CA ARG A 480 -9.72 15.18 26.97
C ARG A 480 -8.47 15.51 26.14
N THR A 481 -7.27 15.32 26.69
CA THR A 481 -6.00 15.61 26.00
C THR A 481 -5.80 14.72 24.77
N PHE A 482 -6.16 13.44 24.87
CA PHE A 482 -6.03 12.51 23.76
C PHE A 482 -7.23 12.55 22.80
N GLY A 483 -8.29 13.29 23.13
CA GLY A 483 -9.53 13.36 22.37
C GLY A 483 -10.27 12.02 22.31
N VAL A 484 -10.24 11.25 23.41
CA VAL A 484 -10.86 9.93 23.53
C VAL A 484 -12.33 10.08 23.89
N GLU A 485 -13.21 9.44 23.14
CA GLU A 485 -14.65 9.47 23.38
C GLU A 485 -15.09 8.44 24.43
N THR A 486 -14.53 7.24 24.37
CA THR A 486 -14.89 6.11 25.23
C THR A 486 -13.77 5.10 25.31
N SER A 487 -13.95 4.04 26.12
CA SER A 487 -13.02 2.90 26.22
C SER A 487 -13.68 1.60 25.76
N LEU A 488 -12.87 0.57 25.47
CA LEU A 488 -13.37 -0.79 25.18
C LEU A 488 -14.16 -1.33 26.37
N ASP A 489 -13.66 -1.12 27.62
CA ASP A 489 -14.35 -1.56 28.84
C ASP A 489 -15.75 -0.93 28.95
N ALA A 490 -15.89 0.37 28.64
CA ALA A 490 -17.18 1.06 28.66
C ALA A 490 -18.11 0.59 27.54
N LEU A 491 -17.57 0.26 26.36
CA LEU A 491 -18.35 -0.28 25.24
C LEU A 491 -18.87 -1.68 25.55
N MET A 492 -18.03 -2.57 26.09
CA MET A 492 -18.47 -3.92 26.50
C MET A 492 -19.55 -3.86 27.58
N ARG A 493 -19.40 -3.01 28.62
CA ARG A 493 -20.43 -2.83 29.63
C ARG A 493 -21.77 -2.36 29.03
N ARG A 494 -21.75 -1.47 28.07
CA ARG A 494 -22.96 -1.00 27.36
C ARG A 494 -23.58 -2.10 26.49
N GLY A 495 -22.74 -2.85 25.78
CA GLY A 495 -23.19 -3.97 24.96
C GLY A 495 -23.82 -5.09 25.79
N ALA A 496 -23.19 -5.47 26.92
CA ALA A 496 -23.71 -6.48 27.83
C ALA A 496 -25.09 -6.15 28.45
N ALA A 497 -25.43 -4.85 28.53
CA ALA A 497 -26.74 -4.39 29.01
C ALA A 497 -27.86 -4.50 27.94
N ARG A 498 -27.55 -4.93 26.72
CA ARG A 498 -28.52 -5.05 25.62
C ARG A 498 -29.00 -6.48 25.44
N PRO A 499 -30.23 -6.69 24.91
CA PRO A 499 -30.63 -8.01 24.42
C PRO A 499 -29.62 -8.49 23.38
N ALA A 500 -29.30 -9.79 23.42
CA ALA A 500 -28.44 -10.40 22.40
C ALA A 500 -28.99 -10.09 21.00
N ALA A 501 -28.19 -9.41 20.19
CA ALA A 501 -28.55 -9.18 18.79
C ALA A 501 -28.61 -10.53 18.07
N GLN A 502 -29.56 -10.69 17.15
CA GLN A 502 -29.58 -11.85 16.27
C GLN A 502 -28.22 -11.98 15.57
N SER A 503 -27.79 -13.22 15.33
CA SER A 503 -26.55 -13.53 14.59
C SER A 503 -26.40 -12.62 13.36
N PRO A 504 -25.19 -12.15 13.04
CA PRO A 504 -25.01 -11.31 11.88
C PRO A 504 -25.58 -12.03 10.66
N GLU A 505 -26.35 -11.32 9.82
CA GLU A 505 -26.63 -11.78 8.47
C GLU A 505 -25.31 -12.25 7.84
N SER A 506 -25.33 -13.39 7.14
CA SER A 506 -24.11 -14.01 6.61
C SER A 506 -23.20 -12.94 6.02
N SER A 507 -21.96 -12.86 6.52
CA SER A 507 -21.00 -11.88 6.01
C SER A 507 -20.81 -12.14 4.52
N ASP A 508 -20.91 -11.10 3.72
CA ASP A 508 -20.57 -11.14 2.30
C ASP A 508 -19.09 -11.57 2.18
N PRO A 509 -18.79 -12.76 1.62
CA PRO A 509 -17.41 -13.26 1.55
C PRO A 509 -16.47 -12.32 0.81
N ASP A 510 -17.00 -11.55 -0.14
CA ASP A 510 -16.21 -10.68 -1.01
C ASP A 510 -16.13 -9.23 -0.49
N ALA A 511 -16.77 -8.95 0.66
CA ALA A 511 -16.61 -7.66 1.32
C ALA A 511 -15.19 -7.47 1.88
N PRO A 512 -14.65 -6.24 1.81
CA PRO A 512 -13.39 -5.89 2.47
C PRO A 512 -13.40 -6.20 3.97
N ALA A 513 -12.34 -6.83 4.47
CA ALA A 513 -12.21 -7.24 5.87
C ALA A 513 -11.00 -6.64 6.58
N ALA A 514 -9.86 -6.54 5.88
CA ALA A 514 -8.63 -6.01 6.49
C ALA A 514 -7.76 -5.24 5.49
N VAL A 515 -7.03 -4.24 5.98
CA VAL A 515 -5.92 -3.57 5.30
C VAL A 515 -4.67 -3.72 6.16
N LEU A 516 -3.71 -4.52 5.69
CA LEU A 516 -2.46 -4.80 6.38
C LEU A 516 -1.33 -4.01 5.75
N PHE A 517 -0.65 -3.15 6.52
CA PHE A 517 0.47 -2.36 6.00
C PHE A 517 1.79 -3.09 6.13
N THR A 518 2.47 -3.26 5.01
CA THR A 518 3.79 -3.91 4.92
C THR A 518 4.92 -2.95 5.26
N SER A 519 5.97 -3.44 5.90
CA SER A 519 7.25 -2.74 5.98
C SER A 519 8.02 -2.93 4.66
N GLY A 520 7.69 -2.15 3.63
CA GLY A 520 8.36 -2.27 2.33
C GLY A 520 9.86 -1.96 2.43
N SER A 521 10.72 -2.91 2.05
CA SER A 521 12.19 -2.71 1.97
C SER A 521 12.60 -1.78 0.82
N THR A 522 11.70 -1.52 -0.15
CA THR A 522 11.99 -0.80 -1.39
C THR A 522 11.18 0.49 -1.58
N GLY A 523 10.38 0.90 -0.57
CA GLY A 523 9.52 2.09 -0.72
C GLY A 523 8.58 2.33 0.46
N PRO A 524 7.64 3.28 0.33
CA PRO A 524 6.61 3.52 1.32
C PRO A 524 5.78 2.26 1.58
N ALA A 525 5.35 2.08 2.84
CA ALA A 525 4.46 0.97 3.20
C ALA A 525 3.19 0.97 2.34
N LYS A 526 2.86 -0.19 1.78
CA LYS A 526 1.65 -0.41 0.99
C LYS A 526 0.57 -1.03 1.87
N GLY A 527 -0.67 -0.56 1.75
CA GLY A 527 -1.83 -1.21 2.36
C GLY A 527 -2.27 -2.40 1.50
N VAL A 528 -2.27 -3.58 2.07
CA VAL A 528 -2.71 -4.82 1.41
C VAL A 528 -4.14 -5.10 1.83
N LEU A 529 -5.07 -5.06 0.90
CA LEU A 529 -6.50 -5.28 1.12
C LEU A 529 -6.84 -6.76 1.03
N TYR A 530 -7.54 -7.27 2.03
CA TYR A 530 -8.12 -8.61 2.08
C TYR A 530 -9.63 -8.56 2.22
N THR A 531 -10.32 -9.44 1.51
CA THR A 531 -11.74 -9.75 1.75
C THR A 531 -11.89 -10.84 2.83
N HIS A 532 -13.12 -11.06 3.30
CA HIS A 532 -13.41 -12.16 4.23
C HIS A 532 -13.05 -13.51 3.62
N ARG A 533 -13.30 -13.73 2.31
CA ARG A 533 -12.94 -14.96 1.58
C ARG A 533 -11.45 -15.25 1.66
N GLN A 534 -10.60 -14.28 1.42
CA GLN A 534 -9.15 -14.46 1.39
C GLN A 534 -8.56 -14.66 2.78
N LEU A 535 -9.08 -13.96 3.81
CA LEU A 535 -8.68 -14.22 5.20
C LEU A 535 -9.04 -15.64 5.64
N THR A 536 -10.23 -16.12 5.25
CA THR A 536 -10.67 -17.49 5.51
C THR A 536 -9.81 -18.51 4.78
N ALA A 537 -9.51 -18.25 3.50
CA ALA A 537 -8.61 -19.11 2.72
C ALA A 537 -7.19 -19.17 3.33
N MET A 538 -6.68 -18.05 3.84
CA MET A 538 -5.39 -18.03 4.58
C MET A 538 -5.45 -18.92 5.82
N ARG A 539 -6.50 -18.80 6.65
CA ARG A 539 -6.73 -19.68 7.80
C ARG A 539 -6.72 -21.16 7.39
N ASP A 540 -7.49 -21.50 6.36
CA ASP A 540 -7.67 -22.88 5.92
C ASP A 540 -6.37 -23.45 5.32
N THR A 541 -5.60 -22.63 4.59
CA THR A 541 -4.27 -23.02 4.07
C THR A 541 -3.30 -23.31 5.22
N VAL A 542 -3.25 -22.44 6.25
CA VAL A 542 -2.39 -22.66 7.43
C VAL A 542 -2.82 -23.95 8.17
N ALA A 543 -4.13 -24.13 8.39
CA ALA A 543 -4.67 -25.33 9.03
C ALA A 543 -4.27 -26.61 8.27
N GLY A 544 -4.49 -26.65 6.97
CA GLY A 544 -4.22 -27.81 6.11
C GLY A 544 -2.72 -28.10 5.96
N THR A 545 -1.88 -27.06 5.79
CA THR A 545 -0.42 -27.24 5.59
C THR A 545 0.26 -27.77 6.85
N PHE A 546 -0.11 -27.27 8.03
CA PHE A 546 0.61 -27.58 9.28
C PHE A 546 -0.17 -28.51 10.21
N GLY A 547 -1.31 -29.01 9.77
CA GLY A 547 -2.14 -29.91 10.58
C GLY A 547 -2.71 -29.28 11.85
N ILE A 548 -2.82 -27.95 11.89
CA ILE A 548 -3.39 -27.22 13.03
C ILE A 548 -4.92 -27.33 12.97
N LYS A 549 -5.53 -27.82 14.05
CA LYS A 549 -6.96 -28.13 14.14
C LYS A 549 -7.54 -27.70 15.48
N GLU A 550 -8.85 -27.84 15.62
CA GLU A 550 -9.51 -27.63 16.91
C GLU A 550 -8.84 -28.43 18.00
N GLY A 551 -8.59 -27.78 19.15
CA GLY A 551 -7.88 -28.37 20.28
C GLY A 551 -6.35 -28.32 20.17
N SER A 552 -5.74 -27.89 19.05
CA SER A 552 -4.31 -27.58 18.98
C SER A 552 -3.96 -26.47 19.97
N ARG A 553 -2.73 -26.51 20.53
CA ARG A 553 -2.26 -25.58 21.56
C ARG A 553 -1.01 -24.85 21.10
N LEU A 554 -1.11 -23.53 20.93
CA LEU A 554 -0.16 -22.69 20.20
C LEU A 554 0.45 -21.61 21.08
N VAL A 555 1.79 -21.54 21.14
CA VAL A 555 2.50 -20.36 21.63
C VAL A 555 2.68 -19.38 20.48
N ALA A 556 2.08 -18.20 20.59
CA ALA A 556 2.09 -17.16 19.57
C ALA A 556 3.16 -16.09 19.85
N GLY A 557 4.42 -16.42 19.59
CA GLY A 557 5.55 -15.48 19.66
C GLY A 557 5.67 -14.54 18.47
N PHE A 558 4.62 -14.45 17.64
CA PHE A 558 4.52 -13.55 16.48
C PHE A 558 3.08 -13.03 16.35
N ALA A 559 2.93 -11.71 16.26
CA ALA A 559 1.65 -11.01 16.36
C ALA A 559 0.50 -11.56 15.48
N PRO A 560 0.70 -11.83 14.17
CA PRO A 560 -0.38 -12.35 13.32
C PRO A 560 -0.97 -13.68 13.79
N PHE A 561 -0.15 -14.54 14.39
CA PHE A 561 -0.61 -15.87 14.86
C PHE A 561 -1.38 -15.82 16.19
N ALA A 562 -1.14 -14.79 17.00
CA ALA A 562 -1.99 -14.54 18.17
C ALA A 562 -3.46 -14.28 17.77
N LEU A 563 -3.67 -13.67 16.60
CA LEU A 563 -4.99 -13.36 16.06
C LEU A 563 -5.59 -14.53 15.27
N LEU A 564 -4.75 -15.35 14.63
CA LEU A 564 -5.17 -16.48 13.82
C LEU A 564 -5.56 -17.71 14.67
N GLY A 565 -4.95 -17.88 15.86
CA GLY A 565 -5.18 -19.03 16.73
C GLY A 565 -6.66 -19.32 17.00
N PRO A 566 -7.47 -18.37 17.49
CA PRO A 566 -8.90 -18.59 17.69
C PRO A 566 -9.67 -18.90 16.40
N ALA A 567 -9.28 -18.36 15.25
CA ALA A 567 -9.91 -18.72 13.96
C ALA A 567 -9.63 -20.17 13.55
N LEU A 568 -8.47 -20.71 13.94
CA LEU A 568 -8.10 -22.12 13.73
C LEU A 568 -8.77 -23.07 14.75
N GLY A 569 -9.47 -22.53 15.76
CA GLY A 569 -9.96 -23.33 16.90
C GLY A 569 -8.84 -23.78 17.84
N ALA A 570 -7.67 -23.14 17.77
CA ALA A 570 -6.51 -23.45 18.59
C ALA A 570 -6.48 -22.61 19.87
N VAL A 571 -6.17 -23.23 21.02
CA VAL A 571 -5.83 -22.50 22.25
C VAL A 571 -4.53 -21.75 22.03
N SER A 572 -4.52 -20.45 22.31
CA SER A 572 -3.36 -19.59 22.04
C SER A 572 -2.84 -18.93 23.30
N VAL A 573 -1.53 -18.92 23.50
CA VAL A 573 -0.87 -18.16 24.56
C VAL A 573 0.18 -17.21 23.98
N ILE A 574 0.20 -15.97 24.48
CA ILE A 574 1.22 -15.00 24.14
C ILE A 574 2.27 -15.05 25.26
N PRO A 575 3.55 -15.39 24.92
CA PRO A 575 4.63 -15.46 25.90
C PRO A 575 4.97 -14.06 26.43
N ASP A 576 5.62 -14.00 27.59
CA ASP A 576 6.17 -12.73 28.12
C ASP A 576 7.30 -12.25 27.22
N MET A 577 6.98 -11.31 26.34
CA MET A 577 7.90 -10.66 25.42
C MET A 577 7.38 -9.32 24.92
N ASP A 578 8.27 -8.44 24.52
CA ASP A 578 7.88 -7.29 23.71
C ASP A 578 7.71 -7.73 22.24
N VAL A 579 6.47 -7.86 21.79
CA VAL A 579 6.15 -8.34 20.43
C VAL A 579 6.70 -7.40 19.34
N THR A 580 6.97 -6.13 19.70
CA THR A 580 7.61 -5.17 18.77
C THR A 580 9.13 -5.31 18.74
N ALA A 581 9.71 -6.07 19.69
CA ALA A 581 11.11 -6.40 19.80
C ALA A 581 11.29 -7.91 20.03
N PRO A 582 11.09 -8.77 19.01
CA PRO A 582 11.05 -10.24 19.17
C PRO A 582 12.27 -10.84 19.88
N ARG A 583 13.43 -10.19 19.79
CA ARG A 583 14.65 -10.56 20.53
C ARG A 583 14.52 -10.55 22.06
N THR A 584 13.41 -10.10 22.62
CA THR A 584 13.14 -10.14 24.06
C THR A 584 12.59 -11.49 24.53
N LEU A 585 12.17 -12.38 23.63
CA LEU A 585 11.72 -13.72 23.98
C LEU A 585 12.91 -14.55 24.49
N THR A 586 12.89 -15.00 25.73
CA THR A 586 13.90 -15.88 26.32
C THR A 586 13.44 -17.34 26.27
N ALA A 587 14.38 -18.29 26.39
CA ALA A 587 14.06 -19.71 26.49
C ALA A 587 13.14 -20.02 27.69
N ARG A 588 13.34 -19.35 28.82
CA ARG A 588 12.49 -19.49 30.00
C ARG A 588 11.06 -19.01 29.73
N ALA A 589 10.87 -17.82 29.17
CA ALA A 589 9.53 -17.28 28.85
C ALA A 589 8.80 -18.18 27.83
N LEU A 590 9.53 -18.78 26.89
CA LEU A 590 8.96 -19.78 25.98
C LEU A 590 8.52 -21.04 26.71
N ALA A 591 9.36 -21.58 27.62
CA ALA A 591 9.05 -22.77 28.41
C ALA A 591 7.86 -22.56 29.35
N ASP A 592 7.77 -21.39 30.00
CA ASP A 592 6.65 -21.02 30.83
C ASP A 592 5.34 -20.95 30.05
N ALA A 593 5.36 -20.35 28.85
CA ALA A 593 4.20 -20.29 27.95
C ALA A 593 3.78 -21.68 27.45
N VAL A 594 4.75 -22.54 27.08
CA VAL A 594 4.47 -23.95 26.71
C VAL A 594 3.80 -24.67 27.86
N THR A 595 4.32 -24.51 29.09
CA THR A 595 3.78 -25.16 30.29
C THR A 595 2.36 -24.70 30.61
N ALA A 596 2.08 -23.42 30.44
CA ALA A 596 0.80 -22.80 30.83
C ALA A 596 -0.41 -23.39 30.12
N ILE A 597 -0.24 -23.88 28.90
CA ILE A 597 -1.34 -24.46 28.09
C ILE A 597 -1.00 -25.86 27.52
N ASP A 598 0.09 -26.51 27.95
CA ASP A 598 0.63 -27.73 27.34
C ASP A 598 0.78 -27.58 25.82
N ALA A 599 1.44 -26.50 25.37
CA ALA A 599 1.54 -26.23 23.94
C ALA A 599 2.37 -27.27 23.19
N THR A 600 1.91 -27.63 22.01
CA THR A 600 2.61 -28.51 21.06
C THR A 600 3.07 -27.81 19.81
N VAL A 601 2.58 -26.57 19.58
CA VAL A 601 2.92 -25.74 18.42
C VAL A 601 3.52 -24.44 18.92
N VAL A 602 4.63 -24.01 18.31
CA VAL A 602 5.27 -22.72 18.57
C VAL A 602 5.39 -21.94 17.26
N PHE A 603 5.01 -20.68 17.27
CA PHE A 603 5.35 -19.75 16.19
C PHE A 603 6.24 -18.63 16.74
N ALA A 604 7.46 -18.48 16.18
CA ALA A 604 8.41 -17.47 16.62
C ALA A 604 9.19 -16.86 15.43
N ALA A 605 9.45 -15.55 15.47
CA ALA A 605 10.29 -14.89 14.46
C ALA A 605 11.76 -15.30 14.61
N PRO A 606 12.60 -15.26 13.55
CA PRO A 606 14.01 -15.63 13.62
C PRO A 606 14.79 -14.88 14.71
N ALA A 607 14.50 -13.57 14.89
CA ALA A 607 15.13 -12.75 15.93
C ALA A 607 14.77 -13.23 17.36
N ALA A 608 13.59 -13.81 17.56
CA ALA A 608 13.19 -14.43 18.82
C ALA A 608 13.96 -15.74 19.04
N LEU A 609 14.08 -16.56 17.99
CA LEU A 609 14.81 -17.84 18.07
C LEU A 609 16.28 -17.64 18.41
N HIS A 610 16.94 -16.63 17.88
CA HIS A 610 18.33 -16.29 18.27
C HIS A 610 18.45 -16.05 19.78
N ASN A 611 17.51 -15.35 20.39
CA ASN A 611 17.56 -15.08 21.83
C ASN A 611 17.16 -16.32 22.67
N VAL A 612 16.22 -17.12 22.17
CA VAL A 612 15.90 -18.42 22.79
C VAL A 612 17.13 -19.30 22.84
N VAL A 613 17.89 -19.41 21.75
CA VAL A 613 19.18 -20.16 21.72
C VAL A 613 20.18 -19.56 22.71
N ALA A 614 20.37 -18.23 22.66
CA ALA A 614 21.35 -17.53 23.51
C ALA A 614 21.03 -17.64 25.02
N THR A 615 19.79 -17.91 25.39
CA THR A 615 19.32 -18.04 26.78
C THR A 615 18.97 -19.50 27.18
N GLY A 616 19.25 -20.46 26.31
CA GLY A 616 18.89 -21.86 26.50
C GLY A 616 19.59 -22.53 27.69
N ASP A 617 20.82 -22.11 28.03
CA ASP A 617 21.59 -22.66 29.15
C ASP A 617 20.94 -22.35 30.51
N ALA A 618 20.13 -21.30 30.59
CA ALA A 618 19.41 -20.91 31.81
C ALA A 618 18.17 -21.77 32.11
N LEU A 619 17.79 -22.71 31.25
CA LEU A 619 16.65 -23.59 31.43
C LEU A 619 16.93 -24.61 32.52
N ASP A 620 15.97 -24.77 33.45
CA ASP A 620 15.92 -25.88 34.40
C ASP A 620 15.41 -27.17 33.72
N GLU A 621 15.39 -28.26 34.46
CA GLU A 621 14.91 -29.56 33.97
C GLU A 621 13.43 -29.53 33.55
N THR A 622 12.61 -28.82 34.32
CA THR A 622 11.19 -28.65 34.05
C THR A 622 10.96 -27.90 32.72
N GLY A 623 11.68 -26.80 32.51
CA GLY A 623 11.62 -26.02 31.27
C GLY A 623 12.08 -26.84 30.06
N ARG A 624 13.15 -27.61 30.19
CA ARG A 624 13.61 -28.52 29.12
C ARG A 624 12.58 -29.60 28.79
N ALA A 625 11.98 -30.21 29.84
CA ALA A 625 10.92 -31.18 29.64
C ALA A 625 9.67 -30.60 28.98
N ALA A 626 9.30 -29.37 29.32
CA ALA A 626 8.22 -28.66 28.65
C ALA A 626 8.50 -28.43 27.17
N LEU A 627 9.65 -27.87 26.83
CA LEU A 627 10.06 -27.61 25.45
C LEU A 627 10.22 -28.88 24.62
N GLY A 628 10.59 -30.00 25.25
CA GLY A 628 10.64 -31.35 24.62
C GLY A 628 9.28 -31.88 24.13
N ARG A 629 8.14 -31.31 24.62
CA ARG A 629 6.79 -31.72 24.17
C ARG A 629 6.34 -30.95 22.90
N VAL A 630 7.04 -29.94 22.51
CA VAL A 630 6.73 -29.20 21.27
C VAL A 630 6.97 -30.12 20.08
N SER A 631 5.97 -30.30 19.25
CA SER A 631 6.02 -31.15 18.06
C SER A 631 6.17 -30.37 16.75
N LEU A 632 5.86 -29.09 16.76
CA LEU A 632 5.92 -28.23 15.57
C LEU A 632 6.43 -26.83 15.93
N LEU A 633 7.46 -26.37 15.23
CA LEU A 633 7.89 -24.97 15.23
C LEU A 633 7.71 -24.38 13.85
N LEU A 634 7.06 -23.22 13.78
CA LEU A 634 6.96 -22.39 12.58
C LEU A 634 7.78 -21.10 12.77
N SER A 635 8.64 -20.77 11.81
CA SER A 635 9.40 -19.53 11.81
C SER A 635 9.36 -18.85 10.44
N ALA A 636 8.90 -17.60 10.40
CA ALA A 636 8.75 -16.84 9.16
C ALA A 636 9.04 -15.34 9.34
N GLY A 637 8.99 -14.60 8.23
CA GLY A 637 9.17 -13.14 8.18
C GLY A 637 10.53 -12.71 7.65
N ALA A 638 11.54 -13.58 7.72
CA ALA A 638 12.86 -13.44 7.10
C ALA A 638 13.44 -14.84 6.85
N PRO A 639 14.44 -15.01 5.97
CA PRO A 639 15.14 -16.27 5.84
C PRO A 639 15.74 -16.71 7.18
N VAL A 640 15.56 -17.99 7.53
CA VAL A 640 16.10 -18.60 8.75
C VAL A 640 17.32 -19.40 8.36
N PRO A 641 18.54 -19.05 8.84
CA PRO A 641 19.74 -19.81 8.52
C PRO A 641 19.65 -21.23 9.10
N GLU A 642 20.08 -22.23 8.32
CA GLU A 642 20.11 -23.63 8.74
C GLU A 642 20.83 -23.83 10.08
N PRO A 643 22.02 -23.22 10.36
CA PRO A 643 22.68 -23.36 11.66
C PRO A 643 21.82 -22.91 12.85
N LEU A 644 21.00 -21.86 12.68
CA LEU A 644 20.07 -21.45 13.74
C LEU A 644 19.00 -22.51 14.01
N LEU A 645 18.47 -23.13 12.97
CA LEU A 645 17.47 -24.22 13.12
C LEU A 645 18.08 -25.42 13.83
N VAL A 646 19.32 -25.78 13.50
CA VAL A 646 20.07 -26.85 14.18
C VAL A 646 20.26 -26.55 15.68
N ASP A 647 20.58 -25.30 16.03
CA ASP A 647 20.68 -24.90 17.44
C ASP A 647 19.33 -24.89 18.14
N VAL A 648 18.27 -24.45 17.47
CA VAL A 648 16.89 -24.53 17.99
C VAL A 648 16.44 -25.98 18.18
N GLN A 649 16.84 -26.90 17.29
CA GLN A 649 16.50 -28.34 17.43
C GLN A 649 17.06 -28.93 18.74
N LYS A 650 18.18 -28.42 19.24
CA LYS A 650 18.75 -28.87 20.55
C LYS A 650 17.86 -28.47 21.73
N ILE A 651 17.13 -27.35 21.57
CA ILE A 651 16.20 -26.82 22.59
C ILE A 651 14.80 -27.45 22.45
N LEU A 652 14.36 -27.72 21.22
CA LEU A 652 13.07 -28.32 20.86
C LEU A 652 13.29 -29.69 20.20
N PRO A 653 13.80 -30.70 20.91
CA PRO A 653 14.28 -31.96 20.29
C PRO A 653 13.17 -32.81 19.65
N GLY A 654 11.90 -32.60 20.05
CA GLY A 654 10.74 -33.31 19.49
C GLY A 654 10.04 -32.60 18.35
N ALA A 655 10.47 -31.37 17.99
CA ALA A 655 9.75 -30.53 17.05
C ALA A 655 10.22 -30.74 15.60
N SER A 656 9.27 -30.85 14.67
CA SER A 656 9.54 -30.56 13.26
C SER A 656 9.64 -29.05 13.08
N LEU A 657 10.76 -28.58 12.51
CA LEU A 657 11.06 -27.15 12.35
C LEU A 657 10.79 -26.72 10.91
N HIS A 658 9.83 -25.83 10.71
CA HIS A 658 9.39 -25.36 9.39
C HIS A 658 9.66 -23.89 9.16
N THR A 659 10.01 -23.53 7.92
CA THR A 659 10.26 -22.16 7.50
C THR A 659 9.40 -21.80 6.30
N PRO A 660 8.10 -21.48 6.51
CA PRO A 660 7.23 -21.11 5.41
C PRO A 660 7.66 -19.79 4.77
N TYR A 661 7.78 -19.78 3.43
CA TYR A 661 7.96 -18.58 2.65
C TYR A 661 6.63 -17.96 2.30
N GLY A 662 6.59 -16.63 2.33
CA GLY A 662 5.43 -15.85 1.97
C GLY A 662 5.66 -14.36 2.19
N MET A 663 4.62 -13.60 1.94
CA MET A 663 4.61 -12.15 2.07
C MET A 663 3.25 -11.69 2.59
N THR A 664 3.13 -10.41 2.97
CA THR A 664 1.82 -9.90 3.42
C THR A 664 0.74 -10.04 2.35
N GLU A 665 1.12 -10.08 1.08
CA GLU A 665 0.22 -10.27 -0.05
C GLU A 665 -0.26 -11.72 -0.25
N ALA A 666 0.47 -12.71 0.30
CA ALA A 666 0.15 -14.14 0.27
C ALA A 666 0.97 -14.88 1.32
N LEU A 667 0.32 -15.52 2.31
CA LEU A 667 0.99 -16.24 3.40
C LEU A 667 0.16 -17.47 3.83
N PRO A 668 0.79 -18.67 3.85
CA PRO A 668 2.08 -19.06 3.25
C PRO A 668 2.00 -19.27 1.73
N VAL A 669 3.13 -19.31 1.05
CA VAL A 669 3.25 -19.58 -0.39
C VAL A 669 3.92 -20.95 -0.61
N THR A 670 5.04 -21.19 0.07
CA THR A 670 5.72 -22.50 0.13
C THR A 670 6.03 -22.85 1.57
N ASP A 671 6.40 -24.11 1.81
CA ASP A 671 6.90 -24.57 3.09
C ASP A 671 8.06 -25.53 2.90
N ILE A 672 8.97 -25.55 3.89
CA ILE A 672 10.12 -26.45 3.96
C ILE A 672 10.50 -26.73 5.42
N SER A 673 10.81 -27.98 5.73
CA SER A 673 11.34 -28.40 7.03
C SER A 673 12.87 -28.31 7.08
N LEU A 674 13.45 -28.35 8.31
CA LEU A 674 14.90 -28.41 8.49
C LEU A 674 15.52 -29.62 7.77
N GLU A 675 14.91 -30.79 7.86
CA GLU A 675 15.38 -32.01 7.20
C GLU A 675 15.40 -31.84 5.68
N GLU A 676 14.37 -31.23 5.10
CA GLU A 676 14.29 -30.96 3.68
C GLU A 676 15.31 -29.88 3.22
N ILE A 677 15.59 -28.87 4.07
CA ILE A 677 16.66 -27.88 3.83
C ILE A 677 18.00 -28.58 3.71
N GLN A 678 18.34 -29.44 4.69
CA GLN A 678 19.61 -30.18 4.73
C GLN A 678 19.73 -31.13 3.53
N ALA A 679 18.67 -31.80 3.16
CA ALA A 679 18.65 -32.66 1.96
C ALA A 679 18.87 -31.83 0.68
N ALA A 680 18.17 -30.70 0.54
CA ALA A 680 18.30 -29.82 -0.63
C ALA A 680 19.70 -29.22 -0.77
N GLU A 681 20.32 -28.80 0.35
CA GLU A 681 21.70 -28.28 0.35
C GLU A 681 22.73 -29.36 0.03
N ALA A 682 22.56 -30.58 0.54
CA ALA A 682 23.41 -31.72 0.21
C ALA A 682 23.32 -32.10 -1.28
N GLU A 683 22.11 -32.13 -1.84
CA GLU A 683 21.87 -32.39 -3.27
C GLU A 683 22.46 -31.27 -4.16
N ALA A 684 22.37 -30.01 -3.74
CA ALA A 684 23.00 -28.89 -4.43
C ALA A 684 24.53 -28.98 -4.41
N ALA A 685 25.12 -29.31 -3.26
CA ALA A 685 26.57 -29.49 -3.12
C ALA A 685 27.11 -30.67 -3.93
N ALA A 686 26.33 -31.74 -4.06
CA ALA A 686 26.64 -32.93 -4.86
C ALA A 686 26.28 -32.80 -6.35
N GLU A 687 25.63 -31.69 -6.77
CA GLU A 687 25.11 -31.43 -8.13
C GLU A 687 24.19 -32.56 -8.66
N THR A 688 23.49 -33.26 -7.76
CA THR A 688 22.67 -34.42 -8.11
C THR A 688 21.29 -34.04 -8.63
N VAL A 689 20.80 -32.83 -8.30
CA VAL A 689 19.52 -32.31 -8.76
C VAL A 689 19.75 -31.07 -9.62
N ARG A 690 19.32 -31.13 -10.88
CA ARG A 690 19.42 -30.01 -11.81
C ARG A 690 18.68 -28.78 -11.27
N GLY A 691 19.35 -27.64 -11.19
CA GLY A 691 18.81 -26.39 -10.71
C GLY A 691 18.77 -26.26 -9.19
N ALA A 692 19.29 -27.19 -8.43
CA ALA A 692 19.48 -27.01 -6.99
C ALA A 692 20.64 -26.04 -6.71
N GLY A 693 20.49 -25.17 -5.69
CA GLY A 693 21.51 -24.19 -5.29
C GLY A 693 21.22 -22.77 -5.83
N ASN A 694 22.22 -21.88 -5.73
CA ASN A 694 22.17 -20.47 -6.12
C ASN A 694 20.98 -19.70 -5.49
N GLY A 695 20.82 -19.81 -4.17
CA GLY A 695 19.77 -19.13 -3.43
C GLY A 695 19.35 -19.86 -2.16
N VAL A 696 18.26 -19.40 -1.54
CA VAL A 696 17.66 -20.06 -0.38
C VAL A 696 16.56 -20.99 -0.85
N CYS A 697 16.68 -22.29 -0.57
CA CYS A 697 15.59 -23.25 -0.77
C CYS A 697 14.45 -22.92 0.18
N VAL A 698 13.26 -22.67 -0.37
CA VAL A 698 12.04 -22.38 0.39
C VAL A 698 10.96 -23.46 0.20
N GLY A 699 11.33 -24.59 -0.38
CA GLY A 699 10.50 -25.80 -0.50
C GLY A 699 9.49 -25.78 -1.63
N THR A 700 8.38 -26.46 -1.41
CA THR A 700 7.34 -26.68 -2.41
C THR A 700 6.08 -25.86 -2.13
N PRO A 701 5.24 -25.57 -3.14
CA PRO A 701 4.00 -24.83 -2.95
C PRO A 701 3.08 -25.50 -1.91
N VAL A 702 2.48 -24.70 -1.03
CA VAL A 702 1.46 -25.17 -0.09
C VAL A 702 0.18 -25.54 -0.84
N GLN A 703 -0.70 -26.28 -0.18
CA GLN A 703 -1.96 -26.72 -0.78
C GLN A 703 -2.78 -25.55 -1.35
N GLY A 704 -3.18 -25.66 -2.60
CA GLY A 704 -3.96 -24.63 -3.32
C GLY A 704 -3.12 -23.48 -3.88
N ALA A 705 -1.81 -23.40 -3.61
CA ALA A 705 -0.91 -22.43 -4.23
C ALA A 705 -0.30 -22.99 -5.53
N ARG A 706 -0.22 -22.15 -6.54
CA ARG A 706 0.51 -22.41 -7.79
C ARG A 706 1.58 -21.33 -7.94
N LEU A 707 2.75 -21.76 -8.43
CA LEU A 707 3.87 -20.87 -8.67
C LEU A 707 4.35 -20.97 -10.11
N ALA A 708 4.90 -19.87 -10.62
CA ALA A 708 5.54 -19.81 -11.92
C ALA A 708 6.62 -18.73 -11.92
N ILE A 709 7.43 -18.67 -12.96
CA ILE A 709 8.54 -17.72 -13.12
C ILE A 709 8.34 -16.93 -14.41
N ILE A 710 8.46 -15.61 -14.36
CA ILE A 710 8.72 -14.80 -15.58
C ILE A 710 10.23 -14.65 -15.71
N PRO A 711 10.84 -15.20 -16.76
CA PRO A 711 12.29 -15.15 -16.93
C PRO A 711 12.84 -13.70 -16.90
N LEU A 712 14.04 -13.53 -16.34
CA LEU A 712 14.77 -12.26 -16.43
C LEU A 712 15.27 -12.04 -17.86
N GLU A 713 15.06 -10.81 -18.35
CA GLU A 713 15.64 -10.31 -19.58
C GLU A 713 17.09 -9.83 -19.36
N ALA A 714 17.81 -9.60 -20.44
CA ALA A 714 19.20 -9.13 -20.38
C ALA A 714 19.37 -7.75 -19.69
N ASP A 715 18.32 -6.95 -19.62
CA ASP A 715 18.30 -5.67 -18.90
C ASP A 715 17.90 -5.82 -17.42
N GLY A 716 17.71 -7.04 -16.93
CA GLY A 716 17.31 -7.36 -15.57
C GLY A 716 15.83 -7.16 -15.27
N THR A 717 15.01 -6.86 -16.27
CA THR A 717 13.55 -6.83 -16.14
C THR A 717 12.94 -8.22 -16.29
N ALA A 718 11.71 -8.39 -15.81
CA ALA A 718 10.90 -9.59 -16.00
C ALA A 718 9.64 -9.17 -16.77
N SER A 719 9.76 -9.06 -18.11
CA SER A 719 8.71 -8.51 -18.98
C SER A 719 8.05 -9.54 -19.92
N GLY A 720 8.54 -10.78 -19.92
CA GLY A 720 8.00 -11.86 -20.75
C GLY A 720 6.50 -12.12 -20.49
N PRO A 721 5.72 -12.41 -21.57
CA PRO A 721 4.27 -12.58 -21.43
C PRO A 721 3.85 -13.96 -20.89
N VAL A 722 4.74 -14.94 -20.93
CA VAL A 722 4.43 -16.35 -20.59
C VAL A 722 5.21 -16.81 -19.37
N PRO A 723 4.53 -17.13 -18.26
CA PRO A 723 5.17 -17.76 -17.12
C PRO A 723 5.62 -19.19 -17.42
N VAL A 724 6.76 -19.60 -16.83
CA VAL A 724 7.35 -20.94 -16.99
C VAL A 724 7.55 -21.62 -15.62
N THR A 725 7.66 -22.94 -15.65
CA THR A 725 7.98 -23.78 -14.47
C THR A 725 9.23 -24.65 -14.71
N SER A 726 9.96 -24.40 -15.81
CA SER A 726 11.14 -25.16 -16.20
C SER A 726 12.27 -25.00 -15.16
N PRO A 727 12.95 -26.11 -14.75
CA PRO A 727 14.04 -26.07 -13.80
C PRO A 727 15.23 -25.23 -14.27
N GLY A 728 15.81 -24.45 -13.33
CA GLY A 728 17.00 -23.64 -13.55
C GLY A 728 16.75 -22.35 -14.36
N VAL A 729 15.51 -21.96 -14.60
CA VAL A 729 15.17 -20.68 -15.23
C VAL A 729 14.96 -19.62 -14.15
N THR A 730 15.93 -18.71 -14.02
CA THR A 730 15.87 -17.59 -13.07
C THR A 730 14.93 -16.49 -13.57
N GLY A 731 14.06 -16.01 -12.71
CA GLY A 731 13.14 -14.92 -13.04
C GLY A 731 12.30 -14.46 -11.87
N GLU A 732 11.33 -13.56 -12.13
CA GLU A 732 10.42 -13.10 -11.09
C GLU A 732 9.40 -14.17 -10.73
N ILE A 733 9.26 -14.42 -9.44
CA ILE A 733 8.34 -15.40 -8.87
C ILE A 733 6.91 -14.85 -8.92
N LEU A 734 6.00 -15.65 -9.47
CA LEU A 734 4.57 -15.41 -9.50
C LEU A 734 3.85 -16.38 -8.58
N VAL A 735 2.79 -15.91 -7.93
CA VAL A 735 1.91 -16.74 -7.09
C VAL A 735 0.45 -16.58 -7.49
N SER A 736 -0.28 -17.71 -7.51
CA SER A 736 -1.74 -17.77 -7.65
C SER A 736 -2.27 -18.69 -6.57
N ALA A 737 -3.09 -18.18 -5.65
CA ALA A 737 -3.67 -18.93 -4.55
C ALA A 737 -4.96 -18.26 -4.05
N PRO A 738 -5.90 -19.00 -3.42
CA PRO A 738 -7.15 -18.44 -2.91
C PRO A 738 -6.96 -17.36 -1.84
N HIS A 739 -5.83 -17.36 -1.15
CA HIS A 739 -5.48 -16.41 -0.09
C HIS A 739 -4.56 -15.26 -0.55
N VAL A 740 -4.33 -15.11 -1.85
CA VAL A 740 -3.66 -13.90 -2.39
C VAL A 740 -4.54 -12.68 -2.14
N LYS A 741 -3.93 -11.56 -1.77
CA LYS A 741 -4.61 -10.27 -1.54
C LYS A 741 -5.63 -9.93 -2.64
N GLU A 742 -6.65 -9.16 -2.28
CA GLU A 742 -7.58 -8.58 -3.26
C GLU A 742 -6.91 -7.48 -4.06
N ALA A 743 -6.37 -6.49 -3.37
CA ALA A 743 -5.77 -5.33 -4.02
C ALA A 743 -4.73 -4.65 -3.11
N TYR A 744 -3.99 -3.71 -3.69
CA TYR A 744 -3.31 -2.68 -2.91
C TYR A 744 -4.26 -1.50 -2.67
N ASP A 745 -4.55 -1.22 -1.40
CA ASP A 745 -5.49 -0.17 -1.01
C ASP A 745 -5.08 1.20 -1.57
N ARG A 746 -5.92 1.77 -2.43
CA ARG A 746 -5.73 3.10 -3.07
C ARG A 746 -4.42 3.25 -3.85
N LEU A 747 -3.93 2.17 -4.42
CA LEU A 747 -2.71 2.12 -5.22
C LEU A 747 -2.98 1.42 -6.56
N TRP A 748 -3.96 1.92 -7.32
CA TRP A 748 -4.44 1.31 -8.57
C TRP A 748 -3.29 0.90 -9.51
N LEU A 749 -2.37 1.82 -9.85
CA LEU A 749 -1.25 1.50 -10.74
C LEU A 749 -0.37 0.35 -10.20
N THR A 750 -0.09 0.36 -8.89
CA THR A 750 0.68 -0.71 -8.24
C THR A 750 -0.07 -2.05 -8.33
N GLN A 751 -1.39 -2.01 -8.18
CA GLN A 751 -2.23 -3.20 -8.34
C GLN A 751 -2.15 -3.72 -9.77
N GLN A 752 -2.33 -2.87 -10.79
CA GLN A 752 -2.27 -3.26 -12.20
C GLN A 752 -0.94 -3.94 -12.56
N VAL A 753 0.17 -3.39 -12.10
CA VAL A 753 1.50 -4.00 -12.32
C VAL A 753 1.60 -5.34 -11.59
N SER A 754 1.05 -5.45 -10.39
CA SER A 754 1.20 -6.66 -9.55
C SER A 754 0.36 -7.85 -10.00
N VAL A 755 -0.65 -7.65 -10.86
CA VAL A 755 -1.56 -8.73 -11.35
C VAL A 755 -1.38 -9.03 -12.84
N ASN A 756 -0.30 -8.60 -13.44
CA ASN A 756 0.03 -8.86 -14.83
C ASN A 756 1.19 -9.89 -14.92
N PRO A 757 0.99 -11.08 -15.51
CA PRO A 757 -0.19 -11.54 -16.26
C PRO A 757 -1.40 -11.88 -15.38
N ALA A 758 -2.59 -11.83 -15.98
CA ALA A 758 -3.86 -12.07 -15.27
C ALA A 758 -3.89 -13.44 -14.57
N GLY A 759 -4.48 -13.47 -13.37
CA GLY A 759 -4.56 -14.68 -12.53
C GLY A 759 -3.31 -14.94 -11.69
N TRP A 760 -2.30 -14.08 -11.76
CA TRP A 760 -1.06 -14.17 -11.00
C TRP A 760 -0.80 -12.91 -10.20
N HIS A 761 -0.18 -13.06 -9.04
CA HIS A 761 0.42 -11.98 -8.28
C HIS A 761 1.94 -11.99 -8.47
N ARG A 762 2.52 -10.86 -8.87
CA ARG A 762 3.95 -10.64 -8.96
C ARG A 762 4.52 -10.34 -7.59
N THR A 763 5.44 -11.18 -7.12
CA THR A 763 5.98 -11.07 -5.76
C THR A 763 7.05 -9.99 -5.62
N GLY A 764 7.72 -9.65 -6.73
CA GLY A 764 8.94 -8.85 -6.75
C GLY A 764 10.17 -9.60 -6.21
N ASP A 765 10.04 -10.89 -5.88
CA ASP A 765 11.15 -11.78 -5.57
C ASP A 765 11.62 -12.49 -6.84
N VAL A 766 12.91 -12.79 -6.92
CA VAL A 766 13.54 -13.52 -8.01
C VAL A 766 13.99 -14.88 -7.51
N GLY A 767 13.78 -15.89 -8.35
CA GLY A 767 14.18 -17.25 -8.04
C GLY A 767 13.98 -18.21 -9.22
N HIS A 768 14.15 -19.49 -8.97
CA HIS A 768 13.95 -20.56 -9.94
C HIS A 768 13.46 -21.84 -9.28
N PHE A 769 12.97 -22.79 -10.08
CA PHE A 769 12.68 -24.14 -9.62
C PHE A 769 13.86 -25.07 -9.87
N ASP A 770 14.04 -26.04 -8.98
CA ASP A 770 14.87 -27.22 -9.28
C ASP A 770 14.04 -28.32 -9.98
N ALA A 771 14.72 -29.41 -10.37
CA ALA A 771 14.11 -30.51 -11.11
C ALA A 771 13.10 -31.34 -10.31
N VAL A 772 13.10 -31.21 -8.97
CA VAL A 772 12.10 -31.86 -8.10
C VAL A 772 10.97 -30.89 -7.69
N GLY A 773 10.99 -29.66 -8.20
CA GLY A 773 9.90 -28.69 -8.02
C GLY A 773 10.01 -27.82 -6.77
N ARG A 774 11.15 -27.79 -6.09
CA ARG A 774 11.40 -26.86 -4.98
C ARG A 774 11.76 -25.49 -5.53
N LEU A 775 11.28 -24.44 -4.87
CA LEU A 775 11.61 -23.04 -5.18
C LEU A 775 12.89 -22.62 -4.45
N TRP A 776 13.78 -21.97 -5.19
CA TRP A 776 15.02 -21.35 -4.70
C TRP A 776 14.92 -19.83 -4.87
N VAL A 777 14.98 -19.06 -3.78
CA VAL A 777 14.88 -17.60 -3.80
C VAL A 777 16.25 -16.97 -3.88
N GLU A 778 16.50 -16.23 -4.96
CA GLU A 778 17.78 -15.62 -5.28
C GLU A 778 17.87 -14.12 -4.91
N GLY A 779 16.76 -13.53 -4.47
CA GLY A 779 16.71 -12.14 -4.01
C GLY A 779 15.46 -11.38 -4.45
N ARG A 780 15.56 -10.06 -4.48
CA ARG A 780 14.52 -9.15 -4.95
C ARG A 780 14.81 -8.66 -6.37
N LEU A 781 13.79 -8.54 -7.21
CA LEU A 781 13.92 -7.98 -8.57
C LEU A 781 14.59 -6.60 -8.56
N ALA A 782 14.24 -5.74 -7.61
CA ALA A 782 14.85 -4.42 -7.43
C ALA A 782 16.35 -4.44 -7.01
N HIS A 783 16.87 -5.60 -6.65
CA HIS A 783 18.27 -5.79 -6.22
C HIS A 783 19.13 -6.56 -7.23
N VAL A 784 18.53 -6.97 -8.33
CA VAL A 784 19.24 -7.59 -9.46
C VAL A 784 20.26 -6.57 -10.00
N VAL A 785 21.49 -7.02 -10.21
CA VAL A 785 22.57 -6.19 -10.74
C VAL A 785 22.75 -6.48 -12.22
N THR A 786 22.67 -5.44 -13.05
CA THR A 786 22.81 -5.55 -14.51
C THR A 786 24.19 -5.09 -14.93
N ALA A 787 25.11 -6.03 -14.97
CA ALA A 787 26.50 -5.82 -15.42
C ALA A 787 26.63 -5.99 -16.94
N PRO A 788 27.74 -5.51 -17.56
CA PRO A 788 27.95 -5.74 -18.99
C PRO A 788 27.93 -7.24 -19.34
N GLY A 789 26.92 -7.68 -20.11
CA GLY A 789 26.76 -9.06 -20.54
C GLY A 789 26.31 -10.07 -19.48
N ALA A 790 25.93 -9.62 -18.29
CA ALA A 790 25.48 -10.49 -17.21
C ALA A 790 24.38 -9.86 -16.34
N VAL A 791 23.41 -10.68 -15.95
CA VAL A 791 22.41 -10.36 -14.92
C VAL A 791 22.78 -11.15 -13.67
N VAL A 792 22.99 -10.46 -12.54
CA VAL A 792 23.48 -11.07 -11.30
C VAL A 792 22.40 -10.96 -10.22
N THR A 793 22.00 -12.11 -9.70
CA THR A 793 21.15 -12.21 -8.49
C THR A 793 22.06 -12.26 -7.25
N PRO A 794 21.71 -11.56 -6.15
CA PRO A 794 22.67 -11.33 -5.07
C PRO A 794 22.88 -12.52 -4.13
N VAL A 795 21.84 -13.31 -3.82
CA VAL A 795 21.80 -14.20 -2.64
C VAL A 795 22.81 -15.35 -2.73
N GLY A 796 22.96 -16.01 -3.88
CA GLY A 796 23.89 -17.12 -4.01
C GLY A 796 25.35 -16.73 -3.72
N ALA A 797 25.79 -15.58 -4.26
CA ALA A 797 27.12 -15.06 -3.99
C ALA A 797 27.26 -14.54 -2.55
N GLU A 798 26.24 -13.94 -1.97
CA GLU A 798 26.23 -13.50 -0.56
C GLU A 798 26.41 -14.70 0.37
N GLN A 799 25.67 -15.80 0.17
CA GLN A 799 25.81 -17.03 0.95
C GLN A 799 27.22 -17.65 0.82
N ALA A 800 27.79 -17.67 -0.40
CA ALA A 800 29.14 -18.18 -0.60
C ALA A 800 30.21 -17.35 0.15
N ILE A 801 30.04 -16.02 0.19
CA ILE A 801 30.90 -15.11 0.94
C ILE A 801 30.71 -15.29 2.46
N GLU A 802 29.49 -15.48 2.94
CA GLU A 802 29.16 -15.65 4.37
C GLU A 802 29.69 -16.98 4.97
N ARG A 803 30.02 -17.97 4.14
CA ARG A 803 30.69 -19.20 4.58
C ARG A 803 32.18 -18.98 5.00
N LEU A 804 32.76 -17.81 4.74
CA LEU A 804 34.10 -17.46 5.22
C LEU A 804 34.05 -17.09 6.71
N ASP A 805 34.82 -17.75 7.57
CA ASP A 805 34.87 -17.53 9.03
C ASP A 805 35.10 -16.06 9.44
N SER A 806 35.72 -15.28 8.56
CA SER A 806 36.01 -13.85 8.77
C SER A 806 34.84 -12.93 8.41
N ILE A 807 33.72 -13.44 7.89
CA ILE A 807 32.58 -12.68 7.44
C ILE A 807 31.35 -13.01 8.30
N ARG A 808 30.66 -11.99 8.78
CA ARG A 808 29.38 -12.12 9.49
C ARG A 808 28.19 -11.98 8.55
N LEU A 809 28.28 -11.04 7.60
CA LEU A 809 27.20 -10.71 6.69
C LEU A 809 27.75 -10.11 5.40
N ALA A 810 27.20 -10.49 4.27
CA ALA A 810 27.58 -9.99 2.95
C ALA A 810 26.40 -9.36 2.22
N ALA A 811 26.65 -8.36 1.37
CA ALA A 811 25.68 -7.80 0.44
C ALA A 811 26.33 -7.55 -0.92
N ILE A 812 25.70 -8.02 -1.97
CA ILE A 812 26.07 -7.71 -3.36
C ILE A 812 25.20 -6.53 -3.83
N VAL A 813 25.87 -5.51 -4.37
CA VAL A 813 25.21 -4.29 -4.86
C VAL A 813 25.79 -3.86 -6.21
N GLY A 814 24.92 -3.30 -7.08
CA GLY A 814 25.29 -2.67 -8.34
C GLY A 814 25.72 -1.22 -8.14
N VAL A 815 26.83 -0.82 -8.75
CA VAL A 815 27.37 0.55 -8.75
C VAL A 815 27.47 1.07 -10.17
N GLY A 816 26.83 2.19 -10.44
CA GLY A 816 26.75 2.79 -11.78
C GLY A 816 25.37 2.65 -12.44
N PRO A 817 25.23 3.07 -13.73
CA PRO A 817 23.96 2.98 -14.47
C PRO A 817 23.55 1.54 -14.72
N ALA A 818 22.25 1.27 -14.75
CA ALA A 818 21.72 -0.04 -15.14
C ALA A 818 22.24 -0.48 -16.54
N GLY A 819 22.48 -1.77 -16.73
CA GLY A 819 23.08 -2.34 -17.92
C GLY A 819 24.61 -2.29 -17.99
N THR A 820 25.25 -1.45 -17.14
CA THR A 820 26.71 -1.28 -17.07
C THR A 820 27.23 -1.20 -15.64
N GLN A 821 26.51 -1.77 -14.70
CA GLN A 821 26.85 -1.74 -13.28
C GLN A 821 28.13 -2.53 -12.99
N ALA A 822 29.00 -1.99 -12.14
CA ALA A 822 30.04 -2.75 -11.50
C ALA A 822 29.47 -3.49 -10.29
N VAL A 823 29.76 -4.78 -10.16
CA VAL A 823 29.34 -5.58 -9.00
C VAL A 823 30.27 -5.30 -7.82
N ALA A 824 29.74 -4.83 -6.71
CA ALA A 824 30.49 -4.59 -5.47
C ALA A 824 29.97 -5.47 -4.33
N ALA A 825 30.89 -6.10 -3.58
CA ALA A 825 30.59 -6.80 -2.35
C ALA A 825 30.82 -5.85 -1.15
N VAL A 826 29.83 -5.71 -0.27
CA VAL A 826 29.97 -5.00 1.00
C VAL A 826 29.88 -6.03 2.11
N VAL A 827 30.93 -6.16 2.93
CA VAL A 827 31.01 -7.20 3.95
C VAL A 827 31.14 -6.63 5.36
N GLU A 828 30.48 -7.29 6.29
CA GLU A 828 30.68 -7.11 7.73
C GLU A 828 31.58 -8.23 8.26
N THR A 829 32.68 -7.87 8.93
CA THR A 829 33.72 -8.83 9.32
C THR A 829 33.60 -9.31 10.76
N VAL A 830 34.21 -10.45 11.04
CA VAL A 830 34.44 -10.98 12.39
C VAL A 830 35.96 -11.06 12.64
N PRO A 831 36.51 -10.28 13.59
CA PRO A 831 35.92 -9.19 14.35
C PRO A 831 35.55 -7.99 13.46
N PRO A 832 34.61 -7.12 13.89
CA PRO A 832 34.20 -5.98 13.09
C PRO A 832 35.34 -5.00 12.78
N VAL A 833 35.40 -4.51 11.54
CA VAL A 833 36.36 -3.44 11.19
C VAL A 833 36.03 -2.16 11.96
N ARG A 834 37.06 -1.39 12.33
CA ARG A 834 36.85 -0.13 13.08
C ARG A 834 36.29 1.01 12.21
N LYS A 835 36.55 1.00 10.92
CA LYS A 835 36.16 2.04 9.97
C LYS A 835 35.65 1.40 8.68
N ALA A 836 34.56 1.96 8.13
CA ALA A 836 34.09 1.57 6.81
C ALA A 836 35.04 2.05 5.70
N GLY A 837 35.18 1.27 4.64
CA GLY A 837 35.99 1.62 3.48
C GLY A 837 36.38 0.42 2.63
N PRO A 838 37.38 0.56 1.72
CA PRO A 838 37.90 -0.56 0.96
C PRO A 838 38.44 -1.67 1.87
N ALA A 839 38.15 -2.92 1.53
CA ALA A 839 38.70 -4.08 2.24
C ALA A 839 40.19 -4.22 2.03
N THR A 840 40.87 -4.88 2.96
CA THR A 840 42.32 -5.21 2.76
C THR A 840 42.50 -6.12 1.53
N PRO A 841 43.63 -6.08 0.84
CA PRO A 841 43.88 -6.92 -0.34
C PRO A 841 43.66 -8.42 -0.10
N GLN A 842 44.03 -8.91 1.08
CA GLN A 842 43.82 -10.30 1.49
C GLN A 842 42.38 -10.66 1.62
N LEU A 843 41.59 -9.87 2.38
CA LEU A 843 40.16 -10.06 2.55
C LEU A 843 39.41 -9.96 1.19
N ALA A 844 39.76 -8.94 0.40
CA ALA A 844 39.21 -8.77 -0.94
C ALA A 844 39.47 -9.98 -1.86
N GLY A 845 40.69 -10.59 -1.74
CA GLY A 845 41.01 -11.80 -2.47
C GLY A 845 40.16 -13.01 -2.07
N HIS A 846 39.89 -13.20 -0.76
CA HIS A 846 39.04 -14.29 -0.29
C HIS A 846 37.60 -14.09 -0.75
N VAL A 847 37.06 -12.89 -0.57
CA VAL A 847 35.69 -12.53 -0.98
C VAL A 847 35.46 -12.69 -2.49
N ARG A 848 36.44 -12.24 -3.31
CA ARG A 848 36.35 -12.41 -4.77
C ARG A 848 36.35 -13.87 -5.20
N ARG A 849 37.19 -14.72 -4.56
CA ARG A 849 37.21 -16.16 -4.86
C ARG A 849 35.86 -16.80 -4.50
N ALA A 850 35.35 -16.57 -3.29
CA ALA A 850 34.08 -17.14 -2.87
C ALA A 850 32.91 -16.70 -3.80
N ALA A 851 32.89 -15.43 -4.22
CA ALA A 851 31.89 -14.94 -5.17
C ALA A 851 32.09 -15.55 -6.58
N HIS A 852 33.34 -15.69 -7.04
CA HIS A 852 33.65 -16.30 -8.32
C HIS A 852 33.21 -17.77 -8.38
N ASP A 853 33.44 -18.52 -7.30
CA ASP A 853 33.01 -19.93 -7.19
C ASP A 853 31.50 -20.06 -7.23
N ALA A 854 30.76 -19.00 -6.84
CA ALA A 854 29.30 -18.86 -7.00
C ALA A 854 28.90 -18.20 -8.35
N GLY A 855 29.79 -18.12 -9.34
CA GLY A 855 29.50 -17.58 -10.67
C GLY A 855 29.49 -16.04 -10.79
N VAL A 856 29.89 -15.29 -9.74
CA VAL A 856 29.78 -13.83 -9.72
C VAL A 856 31.16 -13.15 -9.69
N GLN A 857 31.42 -12.30 -10.68
CA GLN A 857 32.67 -11.49 -10.73
C GLN A 857 32.50 -10.18 -9.94
N VAL A 858 33.19 -10.05 -8.82
CA VAL A 858 33.19 -8.87 -7.94
C VAL A 858 34.31 -7.92 -8.30
N SER A 859 33.94 -6.71 -8.76
CA SER A 859 34.88 -5.64 -9.13
C SER A 859 35.52 -4.95 -7.90
N ALA A 860 34.74 -4.73 -6.86
CA ALA A 860 35.18 -4.05 -5.65
C ALA A 860 34.70 -4.76 -4.38
N VAL A 861 35.54 -4.74 -3.34
CA VAL A 861 35.16 -5.26 -2.01
C VAL A 861 35.32 -4.15 -0.98
N LEU A 862 34.24 -3.86 -0.26
CA LEU A 862 34.17 -2.85 0.78
C LEU A 862 33.85 -3.52 2.12
N ALA A 863 34.43 -3.06 3.22
CA ALA A 863 34.16 -3.57 4.55
C ALA A 863 33.51 -2.49 5.42
N VAL A 864 32.53 -2.90 6.24
CA VAL A 864 31.79 -2.01 7.15
C VAL A 864 31.73 -2.60 8.57
N PRO A 865 31.71 -1.76 9.63
CA PRO A 865 31.55 -2.25 11.00
C PRO A 865 30.19 -2.93 11.24
N ALA A 866 29.14 -2.42 10.61
CA ALA A 866 27.79 -2.98 10.61
C ALA A 866 27.07 -2.57 9.33
N GLN A 867 26.28 -3.47 8.77
CA GLN A 867 25.41 -3.18 7.62
C GLN A 867 24.10 -2.52 8.09
N PRO A 868 23.51 -1.62 7.27
CA PRO A 868 22.19 -1.08 7.56
C PRO A 868 21.15 -2.17 7.36
N THR A 869 20.63 -2.70 8.46
CA THR A 869 19.55 -3.69 8.48
C THR A 869 18.27 -3.07 9.00
N ASP A 870 17.11 -3.69 8.68
CA ASP A 870 15.84 -3.26 9.23
C ASP A 870 15.79 -3.55 10.75
N ILE A 871 15.15 -2.65 11.50
CA ILE A 871 15.11 -2.68 12.97
C ILE A 871 14.35 -3.91 13.51
N ARG A 872 13.47 -4.50 12.71
CA ARG A 872 12.50 -5.50 13.13
C ARG A 872 13.03 -6.93 13.08
N HIS A 873 13.67 -7.27 11.98
CA HIS A 873 14.12 -8.64 11.73
C HIS A 873 15.63 -8.78 11.88
N ASN A 874 16.36 -7.64 11.92
CA ASN A 874 17.81 -7.55 11.89
C ASN A 874 18.46 -8.38 10.75
N ALA A 875 17.64 -8.72 9.74
CA ALA A 875 17.97 -9.64 8.67
C ALA A 875 17.81 -9.03 7.26
N LYS A 876 16.97 -7.99 7.10
CA LYS A 876 16.77 -7.36 5.78
C LYS A 876 17.73 -6.20 5.58
N ILE A 877 18.74 -6.41 4.73
CA ILE A 877 19.75 -5.40 4.39
C ILE A 877 19.13 -4.31 3.51
N ASP A 878 19.36 -3.02 3.84
CA ASP A 878 19.05 -1.89 2.95
C ASP A 878 20.08 -1.77 1.82
N ARG A 879 19.95 -2.62 0.80
CA ARG A 879 20.89 -2.66 -0.35
C ARG A 879 20.87 -1.36 -1.15
N ALA A 880 19.77 -0.66 -1.23
CA ALA A 880 19.70 0.61 -1.93
C ALA A 880 20.55 1.69 -1.24
N ARG A 881 20.57 1.71 0.08
CA ARG A 881 21.45 2.58 0.87
C ARG A 881 22.91 2.19 0.71
N LEU A 882 23.22 0.89 0.74
CA LEU A 882 24.56 0.37 0.51
C LEU A 882 25.08 0.69 -0.90
N ALA A 883 24.27 0.53 -1.95
CA ALA A 883 24.64 0.86 -3.32
C ALA A 883 25.01 2.34 -3.47
N ARG A 884 24.20 3.24 -2.91
CA ARG A 884 24.50 4.69 -2.91
C ARG A 884 25.78 5.01 -2.12
N TRP A 885 25.99 4.35 -0.99
CA TRP A 885 27.20 4.51 -0.20
C TRP A 885 28.44 3.97 -0.96
N ALA A 886 28.37 2.77 -1.51
CA ALA A 886 29.43 2.17 -2.30
C ALA A 886 29.80 3.03 -3.52
N SER A 887 28.81 3.54 -4.25
CA SER A 887 29.03 4.47 -5.39
C SER A 887 29.82 5.72 -4.97
N ARG A 888 29.45 6.32 -3.83
CA ARG A 888 30.14 7.49 -3.30
C ARG A 888 31.60 7.18 -2.89
N VAL A 889 31.84 6.03 -2.21
CA VAL A 889 33.17 5.61 -1.79
C VAL A 889 34.06 5.30 -2.99
N LEU A 890 33.55 4.58 -3.97
CA LEU A 890 34.31 4.20 -5.17
C LEU A 890 34.59 5.40 -6.10
N ALA A 891 33.78 6.45 -6.03
CA ALA A 891 34.05 7.74 -6.68
C ALA A 891 35.06 8.63 -5.92
N GLY A 892 35.73 8.12 -4.88
CA GLY A 892 36.74 8.86 -4.09
C GLY A 892 36.14 9.70 -2.94
N GLY A 893 34.85 9.56 -2.64
CA GLY A 893 34.21 10.21 -1.50
C GLY A 893 34.62 9.62 -0.16
N ARG A 894 34.43 10.41 0.93
CA ARG A 894 34.72 9.93 2.29
C ARG A 894 33.79 8.74 2.64
N PRO A 895 34.36 7.64 3.16
CA PRO A 895 33.56 6.43 3.43
C PRO A 895 32.39 6.67 4.39
N GLY A 896 32.61 7.32 5.53
CA GLY A 896 31.55 7.52 6.53
C GLY A 896 30.78 6.23 6.86
N THR A 897 29.67 6.35 7.60
CA THR A 897 28.75 5.23 7.86
C THR A 897 27.84 5.02 6.63
N PRO A 898 27.58 3.77 6.19
CA PRO A 898 26.65 3.48 5.11
C PRO A 898 25.23 4.01 5.34
#